data_12766691d755428521de44d22a1fc7d5
#
_entry.id   12766691d755428521de44d22a1fc7d5
#
_cell.length_a   1.000
_cell.length_b   1.000
_cell.length_c   1.000
_cell.angle_alpha   90.00
_cell.angle_beta   90.00
_cell.angle_gamma   90.00
#
_symmetry.space_group_name_H-M   'P 1'
#
loop_
_entity.id
_entity.type
_entity.pdbx_description
1 polymer ?
#
loop_
_entity_poly.entity_id
_entity_poly.type
_entity_poly.pdbx_seq_one_letter_code
_entity_poly.pdbx_strand_id
1 'polypeptide(L)'
;MNKKIHSLTLLVNLGIYGAALPVMAEDKTDSAALTNEDTIVVTAAQQNLQAPGVSTITADEIRKNPPARDVSEIIRTMPGVNLTGNSTSGQRGNNRQIDIRGMGPENTLILIDGKPVTSRNSVRLGWRGERDTRGDTAWVPPEMIERIEVLRGPAAARYGNGAAGGVVNIITKKGGSEWHGSWNTYFNAPEHKDEGATKRTNFSLNGPLGGDFSFRLYGNLDKTQADARNINQGHQSERTGSYADTLPAGREGVINKDINGVVRWDFAPLQSLELEAGYSRQGNLYAGDTQNTNTNQLVKDNYGKEKNRLYRQNYSLTWNGGWNNGVTTSNWVQYEHTRNSRMPEGLAGGTEGIFDPKASQKYADADLNDVTLHSEVSLPFDLLVNQNLTLGTEWAQQRMKDELSNSQTFMGGNIPGYSSTNRSPYSKAEIFSLFAENNMELTDSTMLTPGLRFDHHSIVGDNWSPSLNLSQGLGDDFTLKMGIARAYKAPSLYQTNPNYILYSKGQGCYATGAGTGIGCYMMGNDDLKAETSINKEIGLEFKRDGWLAGITWFRNDYRNKIEAGTVPLQRINNGKTDVYQWENVPKAVVEGLEGTLNVPVSDTVNWTNNVTYMLQSKNKETGERLSIIPQYTLNSTLSWQVRQDVSLQSTFTWYGKQEPKKYDYQGNPVTGTDKQAVSPYSIVGLSATWDVTKNVSLTGGVDNLFDKRLWREGNAQTVRDTQTGAYMAGAGAYTYNEPGRTWYMSINTHF
;
A
#
# COMPACT_ATOMS: atom_id res chain seq x y z
N MET A 1 3.38 9.11 -45.18
CA MET A 1 3.36 8.05 -44.15
C MET A 1 4.17 8.38 -42.90
N ASN A 2 5.27 9.12 -42.95
CA ASN A 2 6.09 9.44 -41.78
C ASN A 2 5.57 10.54 -40.83
N LYS A 3 4.57 11.33 -41.25
CA LYS A 3 3.97 12.39 -40.39
C LYS A 3 2.95 11.88 -39.37
N LYS A 4 2.29 10.75 -39.65
CA LYS A 4 1.27 10.16 -38.75
C LYS A 4 1.88 9.52 -37.49
N ILE A 5 3.07 8.96 -37.57
CA ILE A 5 3.76 8.28 -36.44
C ILE A 5 4.22 9.27 -35.38
N HIS A 6 4.70 10.47 -35.78
CA HIS A 6 5.11 11.51 -34.84
C HIS A 6 3.91 12.11 -34.06
N SER A 7 2.75 12.16 -34.71
CA SER A 7 1.51 12.62 -34.05
C SER A 7 1.02 11.63 -32.99
N LEU A 8 1.23 10.33 -33.20
CA LEU A 8 0.85 9.29 -32.23
C LEU A 8 1.67 9.37 -30.94
N THR A 9 2.96 9.56 -31.05
CA THR A 9 3.85 9.70 -29.89
C THR A 9 3.55 10.96 -29.08
N LEU A 10 3.19 12.04 -29.75
CA LEU A 10 2.83 13.30 -29.12
C LEU A 10 1.47 13.22 -28.40
N LEU A 11 0.50 12.54 -29.00
CA LEU A 11 -0.85 12.36 -28.42
C LEU A 11 -0.87 11.37 -27.27
N VAL A 12 -0.10 10.32 -27.31
CA VAL A 12 0.06 9.38 -26.18
C VAL A 12 0.71 10.06 -24.98
N ASN A 13 1.71 10.92 -25.23
CA ASN A 13 2.31 11.74 -24.17
C ASN A 13 1.36 12.85 -23.67
N LEU A 14 0.59 13.48 -24.55
CA LEU A 14 -0.39 14.51 -24.16
C LEU A 14 -1.63 13.93 -23.47
N GLY A 15 -2.05 12.72 -23.79
CA GLY A 15 -3.14 12.03 -23.07
C GLY A 15 -2.78 11.70 -21.62
N ILE A 16 -1.50 11.47 -21.34
CA ILE A 16 -0.99 11.27 -19.97
C ILE A 16 -0.86 12.61 -19.22
N TYR A 17 -0.55 13.71 -19.94
CA TYR A 17 -0.40 15.05 -19.36
C TYR A 17 -1.70 15.84 -19.28
N GLY A 18 -2.78 15.44 -19.96
CA GLY A 18 -4.04 16.15 -20.02
C GLY A 18 -4.90 16.15 -18.73
N ALA A 19 -4.50 15.42 -17.70
CA ALA A 19 -5.20 15.39 -16.41
C ALA A 19 -4.60 16.33 -15.35
N ALA A 20 -3.50 17.02 -15.62
CA ALA A 20 -2.86 17.92 -14.65
C ALA A 20 -2.06 19.04 -15.38
N LEU A 21 -2.74 19.99 -15.97
CA LEU A 21 -2.07 21.23 -16.37
C LEU A 21 -2.51 22.36 -15.43
N PRO A 22 -1.59 22.96 -14.68
CA PRO A 22 -1.78 24.34 -14.27
C PRO A 22 -1.69 25.21 -15.54
N VAL A 23 -2.62 26.13 -15.68
CA VAL A 23 -2.62 27.17 -16.73
C VAL A 23 -1.30 27.94 -16.62
N MET A 24 -0.39 27.72 -17.56
CA MET A 24 0.75 28.60 -17.77
C MET A 24 0.42 29.54 -18.92
N ALA A 25 0.76 30.81 -18.73
CA ALA A 25 0.49 31.90 -19.61
C ALA A 25 0.94 31.66 -21.05
N GLU A 26 0.11 32.13 -21.99
CA GLU A 26 0.32 32.15 -23.42
C GLU A 26 1.67 32.77 -23.81
N ASP A 27 2.48 31.98 -24.52
CA ASP A 27 3.36 32.52 -25.54
C ASP A 27 2.81 32.09 -26.90
N LYS A 28 2.40 33.08 -27.68
CA LYS A 28 1.82 32.94 -29.01
C LYS A 28 2.88 32.45 -29.98
N THR A 29 2.80 31.21 -30.40
CA THR A 29 3.35 30.77 -31.67
C THR A 29 2.35 29.89 -32.39
N ASP A 30 2.03 30.31 -33.57
CA ASP A 30 1.13 29.79 -34.60
C ASP A 30 0.62 28.37 -34.42
N SER A 31 -0.66 28.26 -34.03
CA SER A 31 -1.45 27.05 -34.11
C SER A 31 -1.85 26.81 -35.58
N ALA A 32 -1.13 25.93 -36.26
CA ALA A 32 -1.69 25.26 -37.42
C ALA A 32 -2.88 24.42 -36.97
N ALA A 33 -4.07 24.74 -37.42
CA ALA A 33 -5.29 24.01 -37.15
C ALA A 33 -5.11 22.53 -37.47
N LEU A 34 -5.15 21.68 -36.43
CA LEU A 34 -5.30 20.25 -36.59
C LEU A 34 -6.74 19.98 -37.01
N THR A 35 -6.95 19.65 -38.27
CA THR A 35 -8.21 19.19 -38.83
C THR A 35 -8.61 17.86 -38.14
N ASN A 36 -9.89 17.75 -37.82
CA ASN A 36 -10.60 16.63 -37.22
C ASN A 36 -10.53 15.35 -38.07
N GLU A 37 -9.37 14.72 -38.18
CA GLU A 37 -9.29 13.39 -38.79
C GLU A 37 -8.33 12.52 -37.96
N ASP A 38 -8.84 11.41 -37.50
CA ASP A 38 -8.22 10.32 -36.72
C ASP A 38 -8.11 10.55 -35.20
N THR A 39 -9.23 10.46 -34.48
CA THR A 39 -9.23 10.24 -33.03
C THR A 39 -8.65 8.86 -32.77
N ILE A 40 -7.42 8.81 -32.26
CA ILE A 40 -6.78 7.52 -31.90
C ILE A 40 -7.37 7.07 -30.58
N VAL A 41 -8.01 5.90 -30.59
CA VAL A 41 -8.54 5.28 -29.35
C VAL A 41 -7.39 4.85 -28.47
N VAL A 42 -7.35 5.38 -27.25
CA VAL A 42 -6.34 5.02 -26.25
C VAL A 42 -6.46 3.56 -25.82
N THR A 43 -5.41 2.99 -25.24
CA THR A 43 -5.44 1.63 -24.70
C THR A 43 -6.44 1.49 -23.54
N ALA A 44 -6.89 0.27 -23.27
CA ALA A 44 -7.76 -0.01 -22.13
C ALA A 44 -7.10 0.41 -20.79
N ALA A 45 -5.78 0.24 -20.67
CA ALA A 45 -5.02 0.67 -19.51
C ALA A 45 -5.09 2.19 -19.31
N GLN A 46 -4.92 2.97 -20.38
CA GLN A 46 -5.02 4.44 -20.33
C GLN A 46 -6.45 4.91 -20.06
N GLN A 47 -7.45 4.23 -20.62
CA GLN A 47 -8.86 4.52 -20.34
C GLN A 47 -9.22 4.23 -18.88
N ASN A 48 -8.68 3.16 -18.32
CA ASN A 48 -8.90 2.81 -16.91
C ASN A 48 -8.35 3.86 -15.94
N LEU A 49 -7.32 4.61 -16.30
CA LEU A 49 -6.83 5.75 -15.49
C LEU A 49 -7.85 6.90 -15.40
N GLN A 50 -8.87 6.92 -16.25
CA GLN A 50 -9.98 7.88 -16.19
C GLN A 50 -11.21 7.30 -15.45
N ALA A 51 -11.13 6.09 -14.90
CA ALA A 51 -12.21 5.49 -14.15
C ALA A 51 -12.48 6.25 -12.84
N PRO A 52 -13.70 6.21 -12.29
CA PRO A 52 -14.05 6.95 -11.09
C PRO A 52 -13.24 6.51 -9.86
N GLY A 53 -12.79 5.26 -9.82
CA GLY A 53 -11.97 4.70 -8.77
C GLY A 53 -10.47 5.00 -8.87
N VAL A 54 -10.05 6.01 -9.63
CA VAL A 54 -8.63 6.37 -9.81
C VAL A 54 -8.35 7.77 -9.29
N SER A 55 -7.25 7.90 -8.58
CA SER A 55 -6.70 9.18 -8.10
C SER A 55 -5.24 9.28 -8.46
N THR A 56 -4.77 10.50 -8.74
CA THR A 56 -3.36 10.77 -9.05
C THR A 56 -2.82 11.83 -8.09
N ILE A 57 -1.62 11.60 -7.56
CA ILE A 57 -0.86 12.54 -6.74
C ILE A 57 0.35 12.97 -7.54
N THR A 58 0.52 14.27 -7.75
CA THR A 58 1.59 14.85 -8.56
C THR A 58 2.87 15.12 -7.75
N ALA A 59 4.00 15.28 -8.43
CA ALA A 59 5.25 15.70 -7.82
C ALA A 59 5.14 17.07 -7.13
N ASP A 60 4.33 17.99 -7.66
CA ASP A 60 4.11 19.32 -7.06
C ASP A 60 3.33 19.22 -5.75
N GLU A 61 2.33 18.36 -5.67
CA GLU A 61 1.59 18.08 -4.43
C GLU A 61 2.52 17.48 -3.35
N ILE A 62 3.40 16.54 -3.74
CA ILE A 62 4.40 15.97 -2.83
C ILE A 62 5.39 17.05 -2.35
N ARG A 63 5.84 17.94 -3.23
CA ARG A 63 6.77 19.04 -2.92
C ARG A 63 6.16 20.05 -1.94
N LYS A 64 4.90 20.40 -2.13
CA LYS A 64 4.17 21.37 -1.30
C LYS A 64 3.75 20.81 0.06
N ASN A 65 3.59 19.51 0.15
CA ASN A 65 3.27 18.79 1.40
C ASN A 65 4.11 17.51 1.53
N PRO A 66 5.42 17.64 1.76
CA PRO A 66 6.32 16.50 1.77
C PRO A 66 6.02 15.56 2.94
N PRO A 67 5.85 14.25 2.70
CA PRO A 67 5.62 13.28 3.77
C PRO A 67 6.86 13.16 4.65
N ALA A 68 6.66 12.96 5.95
CA ALA A 68 7.74 12.86 6.91
C ALA A 68 8.47 11.52 6.79
N ARG A 69 7.75 10.40 6.74
CA ARG A 69 8.33 9.04 6.81
C ARG A 69 8.38 8.34 5.45
N ASP A 70 7.24 8.25 4.79
CA ASP A 70 7.12 7.67 3.45
C ASP A 70 5.83 8.16 2.76
N VAL A 71 5.67 7.80 1.49
CA VAL A 71 4.56 8.31 0.67
C VAL A 71 3.19 7.76 1.08
N SER A 72 3.10 6.77 1.94
CA SER A 72 1.81 6.32 2.46
C SER A 72 1.05 7.44 3.19
N GLU A 73 1.77 8.38 3.79
CA GLU A 73 1.19 9.52 4.49
C GLU A 73 0.39 10.45 3.56
N ILE A 74 0.86 10.66 2.33
CA ILE A 74 0.12 11.45 1.34
C ILE A 74 -0.92 10.60 0.58
N ILE A 75 -0.63 9.33 0.32
CA ILE A 75 -1.57 8.41 -0.34
C ILE A 75 -2.86 8.26 0.47
N ARG A 76 -2.77 8.26 1.81
CA ARG A 76 -3.96 8.16 2.70
C ARG A 76 -4.96 9.32 2.55
N THR A 77 -4.58 10.42 1.92
CA THR A 77 -5.48 11.56 1.66
C THR A 77 -6.38 11.34 0.45
N MET A 78 -6.17 10.26 -0.31
CA MET A 78 -7.00 9.92 -1.45
C MET A 78 -8.30 9.24 -1.00
N PRO A 79 -9.39 9.34 -1.78
CA PRO A 79 -10.64 8.68 -1.45
C PRO A 79 -10.44 7.16 -1.27
N GLY A 80 -11.11 6.58 -0.27
CA GLY A 80 -11.06 5.15 0.00
C GLY A 80 -9.76 4.61 0.58
N VAL A 81 -8.77 5.45 0.86
CA VAL A 81 -7.47 5.01 1.36
C VAL A 81 -7.35 5.25 2.86
N ASN A 82 -6.93 4.23 3.58
CA ASN A 82 -6.65 4.27 5.01
C ASN A 82 -5.21 3.83 5.28
N LEU A 83 -4.68 4.21 6.44
CA LEU A 83 -3.51 3.57 7.03
C LEU A 83 -3.98 2.76 8.22
N THR A 84 -3.93 1.46 8.09
CA THR A 84 -4.20 0.55 9.21
C THR A 84 -2.89 0.08 9.83
N GLY A 85 -2.95 -0.51 11.02
CA GLY A 85 -1.82 -1.26 11.53
C GLY A 85 -1.36 -2.31 10.50
N ASN A 86 -0.52 -3.21 10.87
CA ASN A 86 -0.06 -4.28 9.99
C ASN A 86 -1.11 -5.40 9.78
N SER A 87 -2.33 -5.22 10.26
CA SER A 87 -3.48 -6.09 10.02
C SER A 87 -4.71 -5.30 9.58
N THR A 88 -5.68 -5.98 9.00
CA THR A 88 -6.95 -5.38 8.60
C THR A 88 -7.73 -4.76 9.74
N SER A 89 -7.53 -5.25 10.96
CA SER A 89 -8.23 -4.74 12.14
C SER A 89 -7.63 -3.45 12.69
N GLY A 90 -6.41 -3.09 12.30
CA GLY A 90 -5.66 -2.01 12.92
C GLY A 90 -5.26 -2.29 14.37
N GLN A 91 -5.50 -3.50 14.85
CA GLN A 91 -5.38 -3.87 16.25
C GLN A 91 -3.95 -3.98 16.77
N ARG A 92 -3.02 -4.15 15.88
CA ARG A 92 -1.62 -4.36 16.21
C ARG A 92 -0.76 -3.59 15.25
N GLY A 93 0.14 -2.86 15.75
CA GLY A 93 1.12 -2.37 14.89
C GLY A 93 1.63 -0.99 15.18
N ASN A 94 2.94 -0.94 15.19
CA ASN A 94 3.73 0.25 15.00
C ASN A 94 3.84 0.61 13.52
N ASN A 95 3.66 -0.38 12.65
CA ASN A 95 3.87 -0.24 11.21
C ASN A 95 2.52 -0.19 10.51
N ARG A 96 2.17 0.97 10.02
CA ARG A 96 0.93 1.21 9.28
C ARG A 96 1.16 1.02 7.79
N GLN A 97 0.23 0.36 7.12
CA GLN A 97 0.27 0.08 5.69
C GLN A 97 -0.98 0.63 5.01
N ILE A 98 -0.89 0.84 3.70
CA ILE A 98 -2.02 1.24 2.86
C ILE A 98 -3.07 0.13 2.88
N ASP A 99 -4.29 0.51 3.24
CA ASP A 99 -5.50 -0.32 3.22
C ASP A 99 -6.57 0.38 2.38
N ILE A 100 -6.79 -0.12 1.18
CA ILE A 100 -7.77 0.45 0.27
C ILE A 100 -9.16 -0.09 0.61
N ARG A 101 -10.08 0.82 0.90
CA ARG A 101 -11.50 0.53 1.22
C ARG A 101 -11.71 -0.41 2.42
N GLY A 102 -10.72 -0.54 3.30
CA GLY A 102 -10.81 -1.44 4.46
C GLY A 102 -10.76 -2.92 4.12
N MET A 103 -10.19 -3.28 2.97
CA MET A 103 -10.05 -4.66 2.51
C MET A 103 -8.82 -5.36 3.08
N GLY A 104 -7.96 -4.61 3.74
CA GLY A 104 -6.72 -5.05 4.35
C GLY A 104 -5.49 -4.81 3.48
N PRO A 105 -4.34 -4.55 4.12
CA PRO A 105 -3.08 -4.25 3.41
C PRO A 105 -2.63 -5.36 2.46
N GLU A 106 -2.90 -6.61 2.78
CA GLU A 106 -2.57 -7.77 1.94
C GLU A 106 -3.32 -7.79 0.60
N ASN A 107 -4.40 -7.01 0.47
CA ASN A 107 -5.20 -6.85 -0.74
C ASN A 107 -4.82 -5.61 -1.57
N THR A 108 -3.76 -4.91 -1.21
CA THR A 108 -3.23 -3.77 -1.95
C THR A 108 -1.94 -4.15 -2.64
N LEU A 109 -1.91 -4.05 -3.96
CA LEU A 109 -0.72 -4.27 -4.78
C LEU A 109 0.06 -2.97 -4.93
N ILE A 110 1.36 -3.00 -4.65
CA ILE A 110 2.27 -1.87 -4.85
C ILE A 110 3.11 -2.13 -6.09
N LEU A 111 3.16 -1.13 -6.97
CA LEU A 111 4.00 -1.14 -8.17
C LEU A 111 4.98 0.02 -8.13
N ILE A 112 6.15 -0.16 -8.71
CA ILE A 112 7.10 0.89 -9.05
C ILE A 112 7.31 0.84 -10.57
N ASP A 113 7.00 1.93 -11.25
CA ASP A 113 7.04 2.01 -12.73
C ASP A 113 6.30 0.84 -13.41
N GLY A 114 5.13 0.47 -12.89
CA GLY A 114 4.30 -0.61 -13.39
C GLY A 114 4.75 -2.04 -13.03
N LYS A 115 5.87 -2.20 -12.33
CA LYS A 115 6.42 -3.51 -11.93
C LYS A 115 6.08 -3.83 -10.48
N PRO A 116 5.63 -5.06 -10.16
CA PRO A 116 5.27 -5.45 -8.81
C PRO A 116 6.43 -5.35 -7.83
N VAL A 117 6.15 -4.88 -6.61
CA VAL A 117 7.05 -4.93 -5.46
C VAL A 117 6.47 -5.93 -4.47
N THR A 118 7.26 -6.94 -4.11
CA THR A 118 6.80 -8.07 -3.29
C THR A 118 7.60 -8.25 -2.01
N SER A 119 8.45 -7.30 -1.68
CA SER A 119 9.40 -7.37 -0.55
C SER A 119 8.74 -7.68 0.78
N ARG A 120 7.52 -7.16 1.04
CA ARG A 120 6.76 -7.46 2.26
C ARG A 120 6.46 -8.95 2.43
N ASN A 121 6.42 -9.73 1.33
CA ASN A 121 6.16 -11.17 1.38
C ASN A 121 7.30 -11.97 2.05
N SER A 122 8.48 -11.38 2.20
CA SER A 122 9.58 -11.93 2.99
C SER A 122 9.37 -11.84 4.50
N VAL A 123 8.36 -11.08 4.95
CA VAL A 123 8.01 -10.94 6.36
C VAL A 123 6.91 -11.97 6.68
N ARG A 124 7.14 -12.78 7.72
CA ARG A 124 6.18 -13.79 8.11
C ARG A 124 4.82 -13.20 8.50
N LEU A 125 3.78 -14.00 8.37
CA LEU A 125 2.47 -13.70 8.92
C LEU A 125 2.43 -14.05 10.40
N GLY A 126 1.89 -13.17 11.21
CA GLY A 126 1.49 -13.45 12.57
C GLY A 126 0.19 -14.25 12.63
N TRP A 127 -0.26 -14.55 13.85
CA TRP A 127 -1.44 -15.40 14.10
C TRP A 127 -2.73 -14.94 13.38
N ARG A 128 -2.86 -13.65 13.11
CA ARG A 128 -4.08 -13.04 12.52
C ARG A 128 -3.89 -12.55 11.10
N GLY A 129 -2.81 -12.93 10.45
CA GLY A 129 -2.49 -12.47 9.11
C GLY A 129 -1.80 -11.11 9.05
N GLU A 130 -1.37 -10.56 10.19
CA GLU A 130 -0.54 -9.36 10.24
C GLU A 130 0.91 -9.65 9.88
N ARG A 131 1.59 -8.65 9.30
CA ARG A 131 3.05 -8.66 9.05
C ARG A 131 3.70 -7.48 9.75
N ASP A 132 4.81 -7.71 10.40
CA ASP A 132 5.59 -6.64 11.03
C ASP A 132 6.48 -5.92 10.01
N THR A 133 5.85 -5.13 9.17
CA THR A 133 6.50 -4.33 8.14
C THR A 133 5.67 -3.10 7.80
N ARG A 134 6.33 -2.02 7.35
CA ARG A 134 5.69 -0.82 6.82
C ARG A 134 5.11 -1.00 5.41
N GLY A 135 5.20 -2.20 4.85
CA GLY A 135 4.83 -2.48 3.47
C GLY A 135 5.86 -1.98 2.46
N ASP A 136 5.41 -1.74 1.24
CA ASP A 136 6.28 -1.48 0.10
C ASP A 136 6.21 -0.02 -0.42
N THR A 137 5.74 0.93 0.40
CA THR A 137 5.60 2.35 0.02
C THR A 137 6.83 3.23 0.33
N ALA A 138 7.87 2.66 0.91
CA ALA A 138 9.07 3.39 1.33
C ALA A 138 10.32 3.11 0.47
N TRP A 139 10.17 2.42 -0.66
CA TRP A 139 11.31 2.05 -1.54
C TRP A 139 11.76 3.16 -2.48
N VAL A 140 10.93 4.20 -2.69
CA VAL A 140 11.27 5.36 -3.52
C VAL A 140 11.18 6.61 -2.66
N PRO A 141 12.23 7.43 -2.59
CA PRO A 141 12.17 8.71 -1.89
C PRO A 141 11.10 9.62 -2.50
N PRO A 142 10.34 10.37 -1.69
CA PRO A 142 9.27 11.23 -2.21
C PRO A 142 9.71 12.18 -3.31
N GLU A 143 10.91 12.73 -3.21
CA GLU A 143 11.47 13.70 -4.14
C GLU A 143 11.82 13.10 -5.52
N MET A 144 11.92 11.76 -5.60
CA MET A 144 12.19 11.03 -6.85
C MET A 144 10.92 10.59 -7.59
N ILE A 145 9.76 10.89 -7.04
CA ILE A 145 8.46 10.50 -7.60
C ILE A 145 7.96 11.58 -8.55
N GLU A 146 7.55 11.16 -9.75
CA GLU A 146 6.85 12.00 -10.73
C GLU A 146 5.37 12.10 -10.40
N ARG A 147 4.73 10.95 -10.13
CA ARG A 147 3.33 10.85 -9.71
C ARG A 147 3.06 9.52 -9.04
N ILE A 148 1.98 9.46 -8.32
CA ILE A 148 1.43 8.22 -7.74
C ILE A 148 0.02 8.04 -8.27
N GLU A 149 -0.25 6.87 -8.83
CA GLU A 149 -1.57 6.46 -9.30
C GLU A 149 -2.18 5.49 -8.27
N VAL A 150 -3.38 5.80 -7.79
CA VAL A 150 -4.13 4.96 -6.85
C VAL A 150 -5.38 4.45 -7.55
N LEU A 151 -5.40 3.17 -7.89
CA LEU A 151 -6.50 2.52 -8.60
C LEU A 151 -7.30 1.68 -7.63
N ARG A 152 -8.60 1.86 -7.62
CA ARG A 152 -9.56 1.14 -6.76
C ARG A 152 -10.59 0.41 -7.62
N GLY A 153 -11.19 -0.65 -7.06
CA GLY A 153 -12.28 -1.35 -7.68
C GLY A 153 -11.96 -1.96 -9.06
N PRO A 154 -12.84 -1.84 -10.05
CA PRO A 154 -12.67 -2.45 -11.36
C PRO A 154 -11.40 -2.04 -12.11
N ALA A 155 -10.93 -0.80 -11.95
CA ALA A 155 -9.70 -0.33 -12.58
C ALA A 155 -8.44 -1.09 -12.12
N ALA A 156 -8.46 -1.63 -10.90
CA ALA A 156 -7.34 -2.39 -10.34
C ALA A 156 -7.33 -3.86 -10.81
N ALA A 157 -8.44 -4.40 -11.24
CA ALA A 157 -8.60 -5.84 -11.49
C ALA A 157 -7.69 -6.39 -12.62
N ARG A 158 -7.30 -5.55 -13.58
CA ARG A 158 -6.38 -5.93 -14.67
C ARG A 158 -4.99 -6.36 -14.18
N TYR A 159 -4.58 -5.92 -13.01
CA TYR A 159 -3.26 -6.22 -12.45
C TYR A 159 -3.17 -7.60 -11.79
N GLY A 160 -4.28 -8.33 -11.70
CA GLY A 160 -4.32 -9.72 -11.27
C GLY A 160 -4.08 -9.92 -9.79
N ASN A 161 -3.15 -10.81 -9.47
CA ASN A 161 -2.92 -11.28 -8.10
C ASN A 161 -2.51 -10.14 -7.15
N GLY A 162 -3.22 -10.01 -6.05
CA GLY A 162 -2.95 -9.04 -4.99
C GLY A 162 -3.68 -7.70 -5.15
N ALA A 163 -4.40 -7.47 -6.26
CA ALA A 163 -5.08 -6.21 -6.55
C ALA A 163 -6.57 -6.19 -6.15
N ALA A 164 -7.02 -7.11 -5.28
CA ALA A 164 -8.43 -7.22 -4.90
C ALA A 164 -8.98 -5.97 -4.20
N GLY A 165 -8.17 -5.27 -3.40
CA GLY A 165 -8.50 -3.99 -2.79
C GLY A 165 -8.16 -2.81 -3.69
N GLY A 166 -7.05 -2.86 -4.36
CA GLY A 166 -6.57 -1.80 -5.23
C GLY A 166 -5.09 -1.92 -5.57
N VAL A 167 -4.63 -0.94 -6.31
CA VAL A 167 -3.23 -0.81 -6.76
C VAL A 167 -2.72 0.59 -6.44
N VAL A 168 -1.51 0.67 -5.94
CA VAL A 168 -0.73 1.92 -5.85
C VAL A 168 0.46 1.79 -6.79
N ASN A 169 0.51 2.61 -7.84
CA ASN A 169 1.60 2.62 -8.81
C ASN A 169 2.44 3.89 -8.61
N ILE A 170 3.66 3.73 -8.15
CA ILE A 170 4.61 4.80 -7.91
C ILE A 170 5.43 4.97 -9.18
N ILE A 171 5.25 6.10 -9.87
CA ILE A 171 5.98 6.44 -11.10
C ILE A 171 7.15 7.32 -10.74
N THR A 172 8.35 6.88 -11.09
CA THR A 172 9.58 7.61 -10.81
C THR A 172 9.88 8.63 -11.91
N LYS A 173 10.57 9.73 -11.56
CA LYS A 173 11.05 10.72 -12.51
C LYS A 173 12.02 10.05 -13.49
N LYS A 174 11.83 10.29 -14.78
CA LYS A 174 12.66 9.73 -15.85
C LYS A 174 13.83 10.66 -16.19
N GLY A 175 14.88 10.08 -16.78
CA GLY A 175 15.98 10.85 -17.35
C GLY A 175 15.54 11.60 -18.61
N GLY A 176 16.18 12.73 -18.86
CA GLY A 176 15.96 13.58 -20.05
C GLY A 176 17.15 13.55 -21.02
N SER A 177 16.99 14.27 -22.13
CA SER A 177 18.03 14.48 -23.14
C SER A 177 19.10 15.50 -22.72
N GLU A 178 18.86 16.21 -21.61
CA GLU A 178 19.76 17.20 -21.04
C GLU A 178 20.24 16.76 -19.66
N TRP A 179 21.38 17.31 -19.24
CA TRP A 179 21.90 17.06 -17.89
C TRP A 179 21.06 17.79 -16.86
N HIS A 180 20.54 17.02 -15.91
CA HIS A 180 19.82 17.52 -14.74
C HIS A 180 20.33 16.84 -13.49
N GLY A 181 20.39 17.62 -12.42
CA GLY A 181 20.69 17.10 -11.10
C GLY A 181 19.79 17.73 -10.06
N SER A 182 19.64 17.05 -8.94
CA SER A 182 18.95 17.58 -7.78
C SER A 182 19.63 17.17 -6.49
N TRP A 183 19.53 18.02 -5.50
CA TRP A 183 19.86 17.72 -4.11
C TRP A 183 18.73 18.21 -3.22
N ASN A 184 18.17 17.31 -2.42
CA ASN A 184 17.02 17.61 -1.59
C ASN A 184 17.34 17.25 -0.14
N THR A 185 16.83 18.07 0.80
CA THR A 185 16.95 17.84 2.24
C THR A 185 15.63 18.15 2.90
N TYR A 186 15.16 17.25 3.74
CA TYR A 186 13.97 17.38 4.57
C TYR A 186 14.34 17.15 6.03
N PHE A 187 13.81 17.97 6.93
CA PHE A 187 13.87 17.72 8.36
C PHE A 187 12.61 18.22 9.06
N ASN A 188 12.24 17.56 10.12
CA ASN A 188 11.16 18.02 10.98
C ASN A 188 11.58 18.08 12.45
N ALA A 189 10.80 18.81 13.22
CA ALA A 189 10.96 19.01 14.64
C ALA A 189 9.60 18.89 15.32
N PRO A 190 9.25 17.70 15.87
CA PRO A 190 8.08 17.56 16.71
C PRO A 190 8.17 18.50 17.90
N GLU A 191 7.06 19.14 18.29
CA GLU A 191 7.00 20.02 19.46
C GLU A 191 7.20 19.22 20.74
N HIS A 192 6.70 18.00 20.77
CA HIS A 192 6.85 17.09 21.89
C HIS A 192 8.13 16.26 21.75
N LYS A 193 9.01 16.34 22.75
CA LYS A 193 10.32 15.65 22.74
C LYS A 193 10.24 14.12 22.81
N ASP A 194 9.10 13.59 23.17
CA ASP A 194 8.80 12.17 23.18
C ASP A 194 8.42 11.61 21.82
N GLU A 195 8.25 12.46 20.80
CA GLU A 195 8.00 12.07 19.42
C GLU A 195 9.28 12.06 18.59
N GLY A 196 9.42 11.05 17.72
CA GLY A 196 10.61 10.87 16.88
C GLY A 196 10.66 11.87 15.71
N ALA A 197 11.78 12.61 15.61
CA ALA A 197 12.06 13.51 14.49
C ALA A 197 12.63 12.79 13.27
N THR A 198 12.40 13.36 12.09
CA THR A 198 12.86 12.83 10.78
C THR A 198 13.90 13.75 10.15
N LYS A 199 14.92 13.14 9.54
CA LYS A 199 15.91 13.80 8.66
C LYS A 199 16.08 12.94 7.41
N ARG A 200 15.98 13.56 6.22
CA ARG A 200 16.15 12.90 4.93
C ARG A 200 17.00 13.77 4.01
N THR A 201 17.90 13.14 3.28
CA THR A 201 18.63 13.78 2.19
C THR A 201 18.74 12.82 1.02
N ASN A 202 18.61 13.33 -0.19
CA ASN A 202 18.75 12.55 -1.41
C ASN A 202 19.33 13.41 -2.54
N PHE A 203 19.84 12.72 -3.54
CA PHE A 203 20.33 13.35 -4.76
C PHE A 203 19.83 12.58 -5.98
N SER A 204 19.72 13.26 -7.09
CA SER A 204 19.55 12.63 -8.41
C SER A 204 20.48 13.28 -9.44
N LEU A 205 20.85 12.48 -10.43
CA LEU A 205 21.59 12.90 -11.60
C LEU A 205 21.06 12.14 -12.81
N ASN A 206 20.75 12.83 -13.88
CA ASN A 206 20.34 12.22 -15.13
C ASN A 206 20.85 13.03 -16.33
N GLY A 207 20.92 12.39 -17.48
CA GLY A 207 21.35 13.04 -18.72
C GLY A 207 21.83 12.07 -19.78
N PRO A 208 22.32 12.61 -20.91
CA PRO A 208 22.89 11.80 -21.99
C PRO A 208 24.24 11.22 -21.59
N LEU A 209 24.51 9.96 -22.01
CA LEU A 209 25.83 9.32 -21.92
C LEU A 209 26.61 9.40 -23.24
N GLY A 210 26.00 9.97 -24.29
CA GLY A 210 26.50 10.04 -25.64
C GLY A 210 25.81 9.07 -26.59
N GLY A 211 25.71 9.45 -27.88
CA GLY A 211 24.87 8.73 -28.84
C GLY A 211 23.43 8.65 -28.41
N ASP A 212 22.83 7.46 -28.51
CA ASP A 212 21.44 7.20 -28.18
C ASP A 212 21.26 6.66 -26.73
N PHE A 213 22.28 6.88 -25.87
CA PHE A 213 22.23 6.44 -24.47
C PHE A 213 21.95 7.59 -23.53
N SER A 214 21.09 7.34 -22.54
CA SER A 214 20.82 8.21 -21.40
C SER A 214 20.83 7.43 -20.09
N PHE A 215 20.92 8.13 -18.96
CA PHE A 215 20.93 7.50 -17.65
C PHE A 215 20.16 8.32 -16.63
N ARG A 216 19.79 7.67 -15.54
CA ARG A 216 19.31 8.27 -14.31
C ARG A 216 19.94 7.53 -13.13
N LEU A 217 20.43 8.27 -12.16
CA LEU A 217 20.97 7.76 -10.90
C LEU A 217 20.37 8.56 -9.76
N TYR A 218 19.90 7.91 -8.70
CA TYR A 218 19.59 8.59 -7.44
C TYR A 218 20.08 7.80 -6.22
N GLY A 219 20.30 8.53 -5.13
CA GLY A 219 20.58 7.96 -3.82
C GLY A 219 19.81 8.67 -2.74
N ASN A 220 19.46 7.96 -1.65
CA ASN A 220 18.70 8.46 -0.53
C ASN A 220 19.23 7.94 0.80
N LEU A 221 19.16 8.80 1.80
CA LEU A 221 19.39 8.46 3.20
C LEU A 221 18.36 9.18 4.05
N ASP A 222 17.53 8.43 4.76
CA ASP A 222 16.62 9.01 5.74
C ASP A 222 16.68 8.28 7.08
N LYS A 223 16.37 9.03 8.14
CA LYS A 223 16.25 8.52 9.50
C LYS A 223 15.12 9.22 10.22
N THR A 224 14.20 8.43 10.74
CA THR A 224 13.21 8.84 11.74
C THR A 224 13.57 8.18 13.07
N GLN A 225 13.60 8.93 14.15
CA GLN A 225 13.81 8.39 15.49
C GLN A 225 12.57 7.63 15.97
N ALA A 226 12.75 6.64 16.85
CA ALA A 226 11.64 6.01 17.57
C ALA A 226 11.03 6.99 18.58
N ASP A 227 9.73 6.90 18.79
CA ASP A 227 9.06 7.61 19.88
C ASP A 227 9.60 7.14 21.24
N ALA A 228 9.58 7.99 22.24
CA ALA A 228 10.04 7.64 23.58
C ALA A 228 9.24 6.49 24.18
N ARG A 229 9.90 5.65 24.97
CA ARG A 229 9.29 4.43 25.57
C ARG A 229 8.06 4.73 26.42
N ASN A 230 8.03 5.91 27.04
CA ASN A 230 6.97 6.37 27.95
C ASN A 230 5.94 7.27 27.28
N ILE A 231 5.91 7.36 25.95
CA ILE A 231 5.00 8.26 25.22
C ILE A 231 3.51 8.06 25.59
N ASN A 232 3.12 6.82 25.90
CA ASN A 232 1.74 6.48 26.27
C ASN A 232 1.51 6.42 27.79
N GLN A 233 2.45 6.89 28.60
CA GLN A 233 2.30 6.88 30.06
C GLN A 233 1.11 7.75 30.51
N GLY A 234 0.24 7.18 31.32
CA GLY A 234 -0.98 7.84 31.79
C GLY A 234 -2.18 7.75 30.83
N HIS A 235 -2.00 7.16 29.66
CA HIS A 235 -3.05 6.97 28.67
C HIS A 235 -3.40 5.49 28.41
N GLN A 236 -2.53 4.57 28.84
CA GLN A 236 -2.72 3.14 28.65
C GLN A 236 -3.86 2.58 29.53
N SER A 237 -4.47 1.49 29.07
CA SER A 237 -5.39 0.71 29.88
C SER A 237 -4.70 0.19 31.14
N GLU A 238 -5.45 0.10 32.24
CA GLU A 238 -4.95 -0.48 33.49
C GLU A 238 -4.47 -1.92 33.30
N ARG A 239 -3.38 -2.25 33.99
CA ARG A 239 -2.73 -3.55 33.94
C ARG A 239 -2.37 -4.03 35.31
N THR A 240 -2.28 -5.34 35.48
CA THR A 240 -2.03 -5.99 36.76
C THR A 240 -0.88 -6.98 36.70
N GLY A 241 -0.33 -7.31 37.86
CA GLY A 241 0.73 -8.31 38.01
C GLY A 241 2.09 -7.84 37.48
N SER A 242 2.86 -8.74 36.87
CA SER A 242 4.20 -8.47 36.35
C SER A 242 4.23 -7.49 35.15
N TYR A 243 3.08 -7.12 34.62
CA TYR A 243 2.92 -6.21 33.49
C TYR A 243 2.38 -4.84 33.88
N ALA A 244 2.16 -4.59 35.20
CA ALA A 244 1.59 -3.33 35.68
C ALA A 244 2.37 -2.08 35.22
N ASP A 245 3.69 -2.21 35.11
CA ASP A 245 4.58 -1.11 34.71
C ASP A 245 4.94 -1.11 33.21
N THR A 246 4.37 -2.01 32.41
CA THR A 246 4.66 -2.01 30.96
C THR A 246 3.80 -1.00 30.23
N LEU A 247 4.40 -0.33 29.25
CA LEU A 247 3.75 0.72 28.46
C LEU A 247 3.60 0.26 27.01
N PRO A 248 2.46 0.56 26.36
CA PRO A 248 2.32 0.33 24.93
C PRO A 248 3.32 1.16 24.15
N ALA A 249 3.98 0.55 23.17
CA ALA A 249 4.95 1.24 22.34
C ALA A 249 4.32 2.39 21.55
N GLY A 250 5.08 3.45 21.36
CA GLY A 250 4.84 4.48 20.37
C GLY A 250 5.21 4.01 18.96
N ARG A 251 5.42 4.95 18.05
CA ARG A 251 5.84 4.67 16.67
C ARG A 251 7.31 4.24 16.64
N GLU A 252 7.61 3.24 15.83
CA GLU A 252 8.98 2.83 15.58
C GLU A 252 9.73 3.88 14.77
N GLY A 253 11.03 3.96 15.00
CA GLY A 253 11.93 4.69 14.13
C GLY A 253 12.22 3.92 12.84
N VAL A 254 12.87 4.61 11.90
CA VAL A 254 13.13 4.12 10.56
C VAL A 254 14.50 4.58 10.09
N ILE A 255 15.23 3.71 9.41
CA ILE A 255 16.42 4.08 8.63
C ILE A 255 16.26 3.49 7.22
N ASN A 256 16.21 4.34 6.20
CA ASN A 256 16.21 3.91 4.81
C ASN A 256 17.50 4.38 4.11
N LYS A 257 18.02 3.52 3.24
CA LYS A 257 19.17 3.79 2.38
C LYS A 257 18.87 3.20 1.01
N ASP A 258 18.93 4.04 -0.02
CA ASP A 258 18.56 3.64 -1.36
C ASP A 258 19.59 4.15 -2.36
N ILE A 259 19.86 3.34 -3.38
CA ILE A 259 20.55 3.73 -4.60
C ILE A 259 19.88 3.01 -5.76
N ASN A 260 19.58 3.74 -6.82
CA ASN A 260 18.94 3.20 -8.02
C ASN A 260 19.54 3.86 -9.26
N GLY A 261 19.83 3.05 -10.26
CA GLY A 261 20.35 3.48 -11.55
C GLY A 261 19.59 2.85 -12.70
N VAL A 262 19.36 3.63 -13.75
CA VAL A 262 18.78 3.21 -15.02
C VAL A 262 19.67 3.68 -16.14
N VAL A 263 19.96 2.79 -17.09
CA VAL A 263 20.55 3.12 -18.39
C VAL A 263 19.52 2.82 -19.46
N ARG A 264 19.27 3.78 -20.32
CA ARG A 264 18.35 3.67 -21.45
C ARG A 264 19.11 3.81 -22.76
N TRP A 265 18.78 2.94 -23.71
CA TRP A 265 19.26 2.96 -25.07
C TRP A 265 18.09 3.07 -26.04
N ASP A 266 18.03 4.20 -26.76
CA ASP A 266 17.04 4.46 -27.82
C ASP A 266 17.64 3.98 -29.15
N PHE A 267 17.67 2.66 -29.39
CA PHE A 267 18.41 2.02 -30.47
C PHE A 267 17.78 2.17 -31.86
N ALA A 268 16.54 2.60 -31.94
CA ALA A 268 15.82 2.93 -33.17
C ALA A 268 14.67 3.91 -32.86
N PRO A 269 14.09 4.59 -33.86
CA PRO A 269 12.92 5.43 -33.66
C PRO A 269 11.78 4.64 -32.96
N LEU A 270 11.28 5.15 -31.84
CA LEU A 270 10.23 4.55 -31.02
C LEU A 270 10.61 3.19 -30.40
N GLN A 271 11.89 2.85 -30.35
CA GLN A 271 12.38 1.60 -29.74
C GLN A 271 13.37 1.93 -28.62
N SER A 272 13.08 1.50 -27.42
CA SER A 272 13.96 1.74 -26.28
C SER A 272 14.19 0.48 -25.47
N LEU A 273 15.41 0.34 -24.95
CA LEU A 273 15.81 -0.69 -24.01
C LEU A 273 16.29 -0.01 -22.73
N GLU A 274 15.72 -0.38 -21.59
CA GLU A 274 16.11 0.15 -20.28
C GLU A 274 16.64 -0.97 -19.40
N LEU A 275 17.83 -0.78 -18.84
CA LEU A 275 18.42 -1.63 -17.82
C LEU A 275 18.39 -0.88 -16.49
N GLU A 276 17.74 -1.44 -15.50
CA GLU A 276 17.64 -0.91 -14.15
C GLU A 276 18.35 -1.81 -13.14
N ALA A 277 19.04 -1.19 -12.18
CA ALA A 277 19.59 -1.85 -11.01
C ALA A 277 19.38 -0.97 -9.78
N GLY A 278 18.82 -1.57 -8.73
CA GLY A 278 18.56 -0.89 -7.47
C GLY A 278 18.96 -1.71 -6.25
N TYR A 279 19.38 -1.01 -5.21
CA TYR A 279 19.62 -1.55 -3.88
C TYR A 279 18.98 -0.63 -2.85
N SER A 280 18.14 -1.18 -2.01
CA SER A 280 17.43 -0.45 -0.96
C SER A 280 17.51 -1.22 0.35
N ARG A 281 17.55 -0.48 1.46
CA ARG A 281 17.52 -1.04 2.79
C ARG A 281 16.57 -0.25 3.67
N GLN A 282 15.63 -0.94 4.30
CA GLN A 282 14.76 -0.39 5.33
C GLN A 282 15.12 -1.03 6.68
N GLY A 283 15.33 -0.21 7.72
CA GLY A 283 15.54 -0.66 9.09
C GLY A 283 14.47 -0.08 10.01
N ASN A 284 13.87 -0.91 10.86
CA ASN A 284 12.94 -0.47 11.90
C ASN A 284 13.65 -0.37 13.24
N LEU A 285 13.59 0.80 13.86
CA LEU A 285 14.12 1.06 15.19
C LEU A 285 13.07 0.74 16.25
N TYR A 286 13.37 -0.17 17.13
CA TYR A 286 12.45 -0.65 18.15
C TYR A 286 12.03 0.46 19.12
N ALA A 287 10.72 0.65 19.29
CA ALA A 287 10.13 1.63 20.21
C ALA A 287 9.51 0.98 21.45
N GLY A 288 9.41 -0.35 21.48
CA GLY A 288 8.77 -1.12 22.54
C GLY A 288 7.77 -2.14 21.99
N ASP A 289 7.18 -2.89 22.88
CA ASP A 289 6.24 -3.94 22.59
C ASP A 289 4.80 -3.41 22.56
N THR A 290 4.13 -3.60 21.45
CA THR A 290 2.73 -3.19 21.31
C THR A 290 1.76 -4.12 22.05
N GLN A 291 2.21 -5.31 22.41
CA GLN A 291 1.39 -6.33 23.07
C GLN A 291 1.69 -6.47 24.57
N ASN A 292 2.70 -5.77 25.04
CA ASN A 292 3.17 -5.78 26.43
C ASN A 292 3.43 -7.17 27.01
N THR A 293 4.03 -8.02 26.21
CA THR A 293 4.49 -9.35 26.63
C THR A 293 5.96 -9.35 27.06
N ASN A 294 6.70 -8.30 26.74
CA ASN A 294 8.08 -8.11 27.14
C ASN A 294 8.17 -7.35 28.49
N THR A 295 9.18 -7.69 29.29
CA THR A 295 9.48 -6.95 30.51
C THR A 295 10.02 -5.56 30.19
N ASN A 296 9.86 -4.60 31.10
CA ASN A 296 10.45 -3.27 30.97
C ASN A 296 11.95 -3.28 30.71
N GLN A 297 12.68 -4.22 31.31
CA GLN A 297 14.11 -4.33 31.10
C GLN A 297 14.44 -4.76 29.66
N LEU A 298 13.74 -5.77 29.11
CA LEU A 298 13.93 -6.19 27.72
C LEU A 298 13.63 -5.06 26.72
N VAL A 299 12.58 -4.26 26.98
CA VAL A 299 12.25 -3.07 26.17
C VAL A 299 13.37 -2.04 26.25
N LYS A 300 13.89 -1.73 27.46
CA LYS A 300 15.02 -0.81 27.63
C LYS A 300 16.27 -1.24 26.88
N ASP A 301 16.61 -2.52 26.97
CA ASP A 301 17.82 -3.07 26.38
C ASP A 301 17.81 -3.05 24.84
N ASN A 302 16.63 -3.07 24.24
CA ASN A 302 16.46 -3.09 22.78
C ASN A 302 15.96 -1.77 22.18
N TYR A 303 15.53 -0.81 22.98
CA TYR A 303 15.04 0.48 22.50
C TYR A 303 16.06 1.19 21.58
N GLY A 304 15.57 1.63 20.42
CA GLY A 304 16.38 2.30 19.40
C GLY A 304 17.30 1.39 18.59
N LYS A 305 17.35 0.08 18.87
CA LYS A 305 18.06 -0.87 18.01
C LYS A 305 17.21 -1.27 16.80
N GLU A 306 17.86 -1.58 15.71
CA GLU A 306 17.17 -2.13 14.55
C GLU A 306 16.69 -3.56 14.84
N LYS A 307 15.38 -3.74 14.95
CA LYS A 307 14.79 -5.07 15.18
C LYS A 307 14.57 -5.84 13.87
N ASN A 308 14.36 -5.13 12.79
CA ASN A 308 14.04 -5.66 11.48
C ASN A 308 14.75 -4.85 10.41
N ARG A 309 15.36 -5.53 9.44
CA ARG A 309 16.05 -4.97 8.28
C ARG A 309 15.57 -5.67 7.04
N LEU A 310 15.01 -4.95 6.11
CA LEU A 310 14.69 -5.43 4.78
C LEU A 310 15.75 -4.91 3.80
N TYR A 311 16.41 -5.81 3.13
CA TYR A 311 17.35 -5.52 2.04
C TYR A 311 16.69 -5.95 0.74
N ARG A 312 16.50 -4.99 -0.17
CA ARG A 312 15.90 -5.23 -1.47
C ARG A 312 16.91 -4.93 -2.57
N GLN A 313 17.08 -5.89 -3.47
CA GLN A 313 17.81 -5.73 -4.73
C GLN A 313 16.80 -5.95 -5.86
N ASN A 314 16.75 -5.03 -6.81
CA ASN A 314 15.91 -5.17 -7.99
C ASN A 314 16.75 -4.93 -9.25
N TYR A 315 16.50 -5.77 -10.23
CA TYR A 315 17.11 -5.69 -11.56
C TYR A 315 16.01 -5.88 -12.57
N SER A 316 15.95 -5.00 -13.57
CA SER A 316 14.98 -5.17 -14.65
C SER A 316 15.55 -4.78 -16.00
N LEU A 317 15.05 -5.45 -17.03
CA LEU A 317 15.28 -5.11 -18.42
C LEU A 317 13.92 -4.86 -19.04
N THR A 318 13.72 -3.67 -19.61
CA THR A 318 12.47 -3.25 -20.24
C THR A 318 12.70 -2.87 -21.68
N TRP A 319 11.96 -3.46 -22.59
CA TRP A 319 11.91 -3.08 -23.99
C TRP A 319 10.53 -2.52 -24.33
N ASN A 320 10.49 -1.26 -24.74
CA ASN A 320 9.29 -0.61 -25.27
C ASN A 320 9.46 -0.35 -26.75
N GLY A 321 8.46 -0.75 -27.53
CA GLY A 321 8.48 -0.61 -28.97
C GLY A 321 7.25 0.11 -29.52
N GLY A 322 7.47 1.07 -30.41
CA GLY A 322 6.44 1.63 -31.28
C GLY A 322 6.63 1.08 -32.69
N TRP A 323 5.54 0.66 -33.32
CA TRP A 323 5.54 0.00 -34.61
C TRP A 323 4.70 0.76 -35.61
N ASN A 324 4.76 0.36 -36.87
CA ASN A 324 3.89 0.92 -37.90
C ASN A 324 2.41 0.73 -37.52
N ASN A 325 1.55 1.60 -38.00
CA ASN A 325 0.11 1.60 -37.74
C ASN A 325 -0.31 1.79 -36.28
N GLY A 326 0.55 2.42 -35.44
CA GLY A 326 0.24 2.73 -34.06
C GLY A 326 0.29 1.55 -33.09
N VAL A 327 0.74 0.39 -33.52
CA VAL A 327 0.98 -0.75 -32.64
C VAL A 327 2.08 -0.41 -31.65
N THR A 328 1.87 -0.74 -30.35
CA THR A 328 2.88 -0.59 -29.30
C THR A 328 3.11 -1.90 -28.58
N THR A 329 4.32 -2.11 -28.12
CA THR A 329 4.70 -3.27 -27.30
C THR A 329 5.42 -2.81 -26.04
N SER A 330 5.16 -3.50 -24.92
CA SER A 330 5.89 -3.34 -23.67
C SER A 330 6.28 -4.72 -23.15
N ASN A 331 7.57 -4.95 -23.02
CA ASN A 331 8.12 -6.23 -22.58
C ASN A 331 9.13 -5.98 -21.48
N TRP A 332 9.04 -6.70 -20.37
CA TRP A 332 10.03 -6.58 -19.32
C TRP A 332 10.23 -7.89 -18.56
N VAL A 333 11.41 -8.01 -18.01
CA VAL A 333 11.78 -9.01 -17.00
C VAL A 333 12.29 -8.29 -15.78
N GLN A 334 11.83 -8.71 -14.60
CA GLN A 334 12.30 -8.22 -13.33
C GLN A 334 12.75 -9.38 -12.45
N TYR A 335 13.90 -9.23 -11.82
CA TYR A 335 14.35 -10.05 -10.70
C TYR A 335 14.42 -9.19 -9.45
N GLU A 336 13.74 -9.62 -8.39
CA GLU A 336 13.79 -9.00 -7.09
C GLU A 336 14.29 -10.02 -6.06
N HIS A 337 15.31 -9.63 -5.28
CA HIS A 337 15.75 -10.39 -4.13
C HIS A 337 15.54 -9.55 -2.87
N THR A 338 14.81 -10.10 -1.90
CA THR A 338 14.59 -9.48 -0.60
C THR A 338 15.11 -10.39 0.51
N ARG A 339 15.99 -9.85 1.34
CA ARG A 339 16.37 -10.48 2.61
C ARG A 339 15.69 -9.71 3.75
N ASN A 340 14.89 -10.42 4.54
CA ASN A 340 14.38 -9.95 5.81
C ASN A 340 15.26 -10.49 6.93
N SER A 341 16.07 -9.61 7.53
CA SER A 341 16.94 -9.93 8.67
C SER A 341 16.31 -9.34 9.93
N ARG A 342 15.81 -10.18 10.81
CA ARG A 342 15.06 -9.78 12.00
C ARG A 342 15.59 -10.37 13.28
N MET A 343 15.39 -9.67 14.40
CA MET A 343 15.52 -10.29 15.72
C MET A 343 14.44 -11.36 15.87
N PRO A 344 14.80 -12.57 16.29
CA PRO A 344 13.81 -13.63 16.45
C PRO A 344 12.76 -13.24 17.48
N GLU A 345 11.53 -13.29 17.05
CA GLU A 345 10.37 -13.14 17.91
C GLU A 345 10.13 -14.47 18.64
N GLY A 346 9.48 -14.40 19.79
CA GLY A 346 9.19 -15.59 20.57
C GLY A 346 8.34 -16.60 19.79
N LEU A 347 8.35 -17.84 20.26
CA LEU A 347 7.62 -18.97 19.67
C LEU A 347 6.10 -18.75 19.58
N ALA A 348 5.58 -17.78 20.29
CA ALA A 348 4.15 -17.46 20.39
C ALA A 348 3.55 -16.83 19.14
N GLY A 349 4.00 -17.20 17.95
CA GLY A 349 3.47 -16.57 16.74
C GLY A 349 3.60 -15.07 16.81
N GLY A 350 4.62 -14.63 17.55
CA GLY A 350 4.80 -13.29 18.04
C GLY A 350 4.56 -12.30 16.95
N THR A 351 3.84 -11.34 17.35
CA THR A 351 3.56 -10.18 16.59
C THR A 351 4.65 -9.17 16.87
N GLU A 352 4.50 -8.07 16.23
CA GLU A 352 5.34 -6.91 16.34
C GLU A 352 5.82 -6.63 17.77
N GLY A 353 7.12 -6.57 17.95
CA GLY A 353 7.77 -6.15 19.19
C GLY A 353 7.97 -7.22 20.26
N ILE A 354 7.54 -8.43 20.04
CA ILE A 354 7.77 -9.53 21.00
C ILE A 354 9.06 -10.24 20.65
N PHE A 355 10.03 -10.26 21.58
CA PHE A 355 11.31 -10.95 21.41
C PHE A 355 11.42 -12.17 22.33
N ASP A 356 12.11 -13.17 21.84
CA ASP A 356 12.67 -14.20 22.72
C ASP A 356 13.89 -13.61 23.46
N PRO A 357 13.89 -13.54 24.79
CA PRO A 357 15.01 -12.99 25.55
C PRO A 357 16.36 -13.69 25.30
N LYS A 358 16.33 -14.96 24.94
CA LYS A 358 17.54 -15.74 24.65
C LYS A 358 18.01 -15.56 23.20
N ALA A 359 17.12 -15.22 22.30
CA ALA A 359 17.39 -15.11 20.86
C ALA A 359 17.54 -13.67 20.39
N SER A 360 17.22 -12.67 21.22
CA SER A 360 17.23 -11.23 20.86
C SER A 360 18.61 -10.66 20.46
N GLN A 361 19.67 -11.44 20.61
CA GLN A 361 21.03 -11.02 20.22
C GLN A 361 21.47 -11.52 18.84
N LYS A 362 20.68 -12.38 18.20
CA LYS A 362 20.99 -12.93 16.87
C LYS A 362 19.88 -12.59 15.89
N TYR A 363 20.26 -12.20 14.67
CA TYR A 363 19.31 -12.03 13.58
C TYR A 363 19.02 -13.37 12.90
N ALA A 364 17.77 -13.54 12.47
CA ALA A 364 17.36 -14.63 11.62
C ALA A 364 16.94 -14.07 10.26
N ASP A 365 17.35 -14.73 9.18
CA ASP A 365 17.11 -14.29 7.83
C ASP A 365 16.00 -15.10 7.16
N ALA A 366 15.15 -14.40 6.40
CA ALA A 366 14.28 -15.00 5.40
C ALA A 366 14.65 -14.38 4.04
N ASP A 367 14.90 -15.22 3.06
CA ASP A 367 15.25 -14.80 1.70
C ASP A 367 14.06 -15.07 0.76
N LEU A 368 13.66 -14.05 0.01
CA LEU A 368 12.62 -14.13 -1.02
C LEU A 368 13.23 -13.74 -2.37
N ASN A 369 13.03 -14.60 -3.37
CA ASN A 369 13.46 -14.35 -4.74
C ASN A 369 12.23 -14.38 -5.64
N ASP A 370 12.01 -13.32 -6.38
CA ASP A 370 10.92 -13.14 -7.32
C ASP A 370 11.45 -12.89 -8.71
N VAL A 371 10.89 -13.60 -9.68
CA VAL A 371 11.12 -13.35 -11.10
C VAL A 371 9.77 -13.10 -11.75
N THR A 372 9.64 -12.00 -12.48
CA THR A 372 8.45 -11.70 -13.27
C THR A 372 8.83 -11.40 -14.71
N LEU A 373 8.15 -12.04 -15.65
CA LEU A 373 8.20 -11.78 -17.08
C LEU A 373 6.85 -11.20 -17.51
N HIS A 374 6.86 -10.13 -18.26
CA HIS A 374 5.66 -9.48 -18.78
C HIS A 374 5.84 -9.14 -20.26
N SER A 375 4.83 -9.41 -21.06
CA SER A 375 4.79 -9.05 -22.47
C SER A 375 3.39 -8.59 -22.84
N GLU A 376 3.31 -7.41 -23.46
CA GLU A 376 2.05 -6.78 -23.84
C GLU A 376 2.16 -6.16 -25.22
N VAL A 377 1.12 -6.28 -26.03
CA VAL A 377 0.96 -5.63 -27.32
C VAL A 377 -0.37 -4.89 -27.38
N SER A 378 -0.36 -3.66 -27.84
CA SER A 378 -1.55 -2.85 -28.11
C SER A 378 -1.74 -2.66 -29.60
N LEU A 379 -2.92 -3.00 -30.07
CA LEU A 379 -3.30 -3.10 -31.49
C LEU A 379 -4.48 -2.15 -31.77
N PRO A 380 -4.26 -0.92 -32.27
CA PRO A 380 -5.34 -0.06 -32.74
C PRO A 380 -5.85 -0.60 -34.10
N PHE A 381 -7.16 -0.70 -34.25
CA PHE A 381 -7.79 -1.11 -35.49
C PHE A 381 -9.25 -0.62 -35.58
N ASP A 382 -9.77 -0.59 -36.81
CA ASP A 382 -11.14 -0.19 -37.11
C ASP A 382 -11.92 -1.43 -37.59
N LEU A 383 -12.83 -1.90 -36.76
CA LEU A 383 -13.78 -2.92 -37.14
C LEU A 383 -15.15 -2.58 -36.54
N LEU A 384 -16.08 -2.11 -37.37
CA LEU A 384 -17.36 -1.52 -36.98
C LEU A 384 -17.25 -0.21 -36.20
N VAL A 385 -16.31 -0.12 -35.29
CA VAL A 385 -15.97 1.07 -34.48
C VAL A 385 -14.46 1.13 -34.28
N ASN A 386 -13.94 2.30 -33.90
CA ASN A 386 -12.54 2.45 -33.52
C ASN A 386 -12.24 1.68 -32.24
N GLN A 387 -11.17 0.90 -32.23
CA GLN A 387 -10.83 0.02 -31.12
C GLN A 387 -9.33 0.00 -30.87
N ASN A 388 -8.96 -0.33 -29.63
CA ASN A 388 -7.59 -0.62 -29.27
C ASN A 388 -7.56 -1.91 -28.43
N LEU A 389 -7.14 -3.00 -29.03
CA LEU A 389 -7.03 -4.31 -28.37
C LEU A 389 -5.66 -4.47 -27.75
N THR A 390 -5.62 -4.71 -26.44
CA THR A 390 -4.43 -5.08 -25.70
C THR A 390 -4.44 -6.58 -25.41
N LEU A 391 -3.38 -7.27 -25.80
CA LEU A 391 -3.13 -8.66 -25.46
C LEU A 391 -1.86 -8.79 -24.67
N GLY A 392 -1.86 -9.59 -23.62
CA GLY A 392 -0.67 -9.78 -22.81
C GLY A 392 -0.56 -11.13 -22.14
N THR A 393 0.67 -11.42 -21.74
CA THR A 393 1.04 -12.60 -20.97
C THR A 393 1.99 -12.22 -19.86
N GLU A 394 1.90 -12.94 -18.76
CA GLU A 394 2.75 -12.74 -17.60
C GLU A 394 3.11 -14.07 -16.97
N TRP A 395 4.34 -14.21 -16.51
CA TRP A 395 4.78 -15.32 -15.70
C TRP A 395 5.54 -14.78 -14.49
N ALA A 396 5.15 -15.24 -13.30
CA ALA A 396 5.79 -14.84 -12.04
C ALA A 396 6.13 -16.09 -11.22
N GLN A 397 7.31 -16.08 -10.61
CA GLN A 397 7.75 -17.13 -9.71
C GLN A 397 8.27 -16.52 -8.44
N GLN A 398 7.79 -17.01 -7.29
CA GLN A 398 8.29 -16.69 -5.96
C GLN A 398 8.97 -17.91 -5.35
N ARG A 399 10.15 -17.71 -4.79
CA ARG A 399 10.89 -18.71 -4.00
C ARG A 399 11.34 -18.10 -2.70
N MET A 400 10.96 -18.72 -1.60
CA MET A 400 11.28 -18.26 -0.26
C MET A 400 12.06 -19.32 0.50
N LYS A 401 13.03 -18.88 1.31
CA LYS A 401 13.71 -19.66 2.31
C LYS A 401 13.55 -18.97 3.66
N ASP A 402 12.90 -19.61 4.63
CA ASP A 402 12.78 -19.12 6.01
C ASP A 402 13.00 -20.30 6.97
N GLU A 403 14.24 -20.45 7.44
CA GLU A 403 14.59 -21.56 8.34
C GLU A 403 13.90 -21.43 9.69
N LEU A 404 13.84 -20.22 10.25
CA LEU A 404 13.29 -20.01 11.56
C LEU A 404 11.79 -20.32 11.63
N SER A 405 11.01 -19.75 10.71
CA SER A 405 9.54 -19.90 10.72
C SER A 405 9.08 -21.29 10.27
N ASN A 406 9.80 -21.90 9.32
CA ASN A 406 9.42 -23.18 8.75
C ASN A 406 10.03 -24.41 9.49
N SER A 407 10.89 -24.19 10.48
CA SER A 407 11.55 -25.25 11.24
C SER A 407 11.42 -25.10 12.75
N GLN A 408 10.44 -24.36 13.23
CA GLN A 408 10.21 -24.20 14.67
C GLN A 408 9.97 -25.52 15.38
N THR A 409 10.54 -25.67 16.57
CA THR A 409 10.29 -26.81 17.45
C THR A 409 8.91 -26.69 18.12
N PHE A 410 8.28 -27.81 18.34
CA PHE A 410 7.01 -27.90 19.05
C PHE A 410 7.19 -27.77 20.54
N MET A 411 6.55 -26.77 21.16
CA MET A 411 6.62 -26.58 22.61
C MET A 411 5.38 -27.11 23.34
N GLY A 412 4.25 -27.19 22.67
CA GLY A 412 2.97 -27.66 23.22
C GLY A 412 2.64 -29.12 22.92
N GLY A 413 3.64 -29.92 22.59
CA GLY A 413 3.48 -31.32 22.20
C GLY A 413 3.66 -31.57 20.71
N ASN A 414 3.81 -32.82 20.33
CA ASN A 414 4.03 -33.21 18.94
C ASN A 414 2.71 -33.21 18.15
N ILE A 415 2.73 -32.67 16.95
CA ILE A 415 1.64 -32.76 15.99
C ILE A 415 1.82 -34.07 15.22
N PRO A 416 0.83 -35.00 15.22
CA PRO A 416 0.92 -36.23 14.47
C PRO A 416 1.18 -35.98 12.99
N GLY A 417 2.13 -36.72 12.42
CA GLY A 417 2.52 -36.55 11.00
C GLY A 417 3.53 -35.43 10.73
N TYR A 418 3.89 -34.63 11.74
CA TYR A 418 4.87 -33.53 11.61
C TYR A 418 6.14 -33.81 12.42
N SER A 419 7.28 -33.61 11.76
CA SER A 419 8.60 -33.72 12.39
C SER A 419 9.29 -32.38 12.45
N SER A 420 9.79 -32.01 13.61
CA SER A 420 10.60 -30.78 13.75
C SER A 420 11.97 -30.87 13.07
N THR A 421 12.43 -32.07 12.75
CA THR A 421 13.78 -32.33 12.18
C THR A 421 13.80 -32.46 10.66
N ASN A 422 12.64 -32.74 10.01
CA ASN A 422 12.55 -32.99 8.58
C ASN A 422 11.67 -31.98 7.85
N ARG A 423 11.51 -30.77 8.40
CA ARG A 423 10.70 -29.71 7.80
C ARG A 423 11.53 -28.91 6.79
N SER A 424 10.94 -28.61 5.64
CA SER A 424 11.59 -27.81 4.61
C SER A 424 11.52 -26.32 4.92
N PRO A 425 12.63 -25.59 4.90
CA PRO A 425 12.61 -24.13 5.00
C PRO A 425 12.17 -23.45 3.69
N TYR A 426 11.98 -24.19 2.61
CA TYR A 426 11.69 -23.66 1.29
C TYR A 426 10.21 -23.69 0.98
N SER A 427 9.74 -22.63 0.32
CA SER A 427 8.41 -22.50 -0.26
C SER A 427 8.51 -21.91 -1.67
N LYS A 428 7.64 -22.32 -2.57
CA LYS A 428 7.64 -21.87 -3.96
C LYS A 428 6.21 -21.76 -4.48
N ALA A 429 5.95 -20.74 -5.28
CA ALA A 429 4.73 -20.63 -6.09
C ALA A 429 5.05 -20.03 -7.45
N GLU A 430 4.25 -20.38 -8.45
CA GLU A 430 4.31 -19.85 -9.80
C GLU A 430 2.91 -19.44 -10.26
N ILE A 431 2.85 -18.35 -11.03
CA ILE A 431 1.62 -17.87 -11.67
C ILE A 431 1.92 -17.65 -13.14
N PHE A 432 1.10 -18.24 -14.01
CA PHE A 432 1.07 -17.93 -15.43
C PHE A 432 -0.24 -17.22 -15.74
N SER A 433 -0.19 -16.14 -16.50
CA SER A 433 -1.36 -15.32 -16.81
C SER A 433 -1.44 -14.97 -18.28
N LEU A 434 -2.68 -14.94 -18.78
CA LEU A 434 -3.04 -14.40 -20.08
C LEU A 434 -4.12 -13.35 -19.90
N PHE A 435 -4.05 -12.23 -20.60
CA PHE A 435 -5.08 -11.22 -20.54
C PHE A 435 -5.35 -10.55 -21.88
N ALA A 436 -6.59 -10.13 -22.05
CA ALA A 436 -7.06 -9.37 -23.19
C ALA A 436 -7.99 -8.25 -22.71
N GLU A 437 -7.81 -7.05 -23.23
CA GLU A 437 -8.65 -5.89 -22.96
C GLU A 437 -8.89 -5.16 -24.28
N ASN A 438 -10.13 -4.73 -24.51
CA ASN A 438 -10.44 -3.99 -25.72
C ASN A 438 -11.13 -2.67 -25.38
N ASN A 439 -10.53 -1.55 -25.74
CA ASN A 439 -11.14 -0.25 -25.61
C ASN A 439 -11.87 0.11 -26.89
N MET A 440 -13.20 0.24 -26.82
CA MET A 440 -14.09 0.39 -27.98
C MET A 440 -14.84 1.72 -27.92
N GLU A 441 -14.64 2.56 -28.90
CA GLU A 441 -15.40 3.81 -29.08
C GLU A 441 -16.71 3.48 -29.81
N LEU A 442 -17.77 3.15 -29.04
CA LEU A 442 -19.07 2.80 -29.62
C LEU A 442 -19.76 3.98 -30.28
N THR A 443 -19.56 5.16 -29.70
CA THR A 443 -19.96 6.48 -30.24
C THR A 443 -18.96 7.52 -29.75
N ASP A 444 -18.99 8.74 -30.28
CA ASP A 444 -18.13 9.85 -29.85
C ASP A 444 -18.21 10.14 -28.34
N SER A 445 -19.29 9.72 -27.68
CA SER A 445 -19.53 9.93 -26.23
C SER A 445 -19.55 8.63 -25.42
N THR A 446 -19.38 7.45 -26.04
CA THR A 446 -19.54 6.16 -25.39
C THR A 446 -18.31 5.28 -25.58
N MET A 447 -17.58 5.02 -24.50
CA MET A 447 -16.46 4.08 -24.48
C MET A 447 -16.85 2.84 -23.68
N LEU A 448 -16.65 1.66 -24.26
CA LEU A 448 -16.85 0.36 -23.61
C LEU A 448 -15.52 -0.39 -23.57
N THR A 449 -15.17 -0.88 -22.39
CA THR A 449 -13.90 -1.59 -22.17
C THR A 449 -14.15 -2.95 -21.55
N PRO A 450 -14.43 -3.99 -22.33
CA PRO A 450 -14.41 -5.36 -21.84
C PRO A 450 -12.98 -5.84 -21.63
N GLY A 451 -12.78 -6.66 -20.61
CA GLY A 451 -11.51 -7.31 -20.30
C GLY A 451 -11.69 -8.73 -19.76
N LEU A 452 -10.71 -9.56 -19.98
CA LEU A 452 -10.66 -10.92 -19.45
C LEU A 452 -9.22 -11.27 -19.10
N ARG A 453 -9.00 -11.74 -17.86
CA ARG A 453 -7.72 -12.29 -17.43
C ARG A 453 -7.91 -13.73 -16.95
N PHE A 454 -7.00 -14.58 -17.36
CA PHE A 454 -6.82 -15.93 -16.87
C PHE A 454 -5.51 -16.01 -16.08
N ASP A 455 -5.55 -16.61 -14.88
CA ASP A 455 -4.39 -16.88 -14.05
C ASP A 455 -4.37 -18.37 -13.67
N HIS A 456 -3.26 -19.04 -13.90
CA HIS A 456 -2.99 -20.39 -13.40
C HIS A 456 -1.93 -20.30 -12.29
N HIS A 457 -2.32 -20.58 -11.06
CA HIS A 457 -1.44 -20.58 -9.91
C HIS A 457 -1.08 -22.01 -9.51
N SER A 458 0.19 -22.29 -9.31
CA SER A 458 0.72 -23.66 -9.07
C SER A 458 0.13 -24.38 -7.84
N ILE A 459 -0.45 -23.62 -6.87
CA ILE A 459 -1.04 -24.18 -5.65
C ILE A 459 -2.56 -24.13 -5.69
N VAL A 460 -3.17 -22.97 -6.04
CA VAL A 460 -4.62 -22.78 -5.95
C VAL A 460 -5.35 -22.96 -7.28
N GLY A 461 -4.63 -23.28 -8.36
CA GLY A 461 -5.22 -23.60 -9.67
C GLY A 461 -5.68 -22.37 -10.45
N ASP A 462 -6.73 -22.56 -11.23
CA ASP A 462 -7.20 -21.62 -12.24
C ASP A 462 -8.12 -20.55 -11.69
N ASN A 463 -7.95 -19.32 -12.18
CA ASN A 463 -8.82 -18.21 -11.89
C ASN A 463 -9.13 -17.41 -13.18
N TRP A 464 -10.39 -17.03 -13.35
CA TRP A 464 -10.86 -16.15 -14.41
C TRP A 464 -11.33 -14.83 -13.83
N SER A 465 -10.84 -13.72 -14.35
CA SER A 465 -11.15 -12.36 -13.89
C SER A 465 -11.73 -11.54 -15.06
N PRO A 466 -13.04 -11.64 -15.34
CA PRO A 466 -13.71 -10.78 -16.30
C PRO A 466 -13.87 -9.37 -15.74
N SER A 467 -13.86 -8.38 -16.64
CA SER A 467 -14.13 -6.97 -16.33
C SER A 467 -14.93 -6.32 -17.45
N LEU A 468 -15.72 -5.32 -17.09
CA LEU A 468 -16.46 -4.49 -18.03
C LEU A 468 -16.53 -3.07 -17.44
N ASN A 469 -16.02 -2.10 -18.19
CA ASN A 469 -16.10 -0.69 -17.85
C ASN A 469 -16.83 0.07 -18.96
N LEU A 470 -17.65 1.04 -18.59
CA LEU A 470 -18.38 1.93 -19.47
C LEU A 470 -18.13 3.39 -19.05
N SER A 471 -17.82 4.24 -20.02
CA SER A 471 -17.80 5.68 -19.87
C SER A 471 -18.78 6.28 -20.87
N GLN A 472 -19.77 7.04 -20.37
CA GLN A 472 -20.82 7.66 -21.18
C GLN A 472 -20.85 9.16 -20.93
N GLY A 473 -20.56 9.95 -21.95
CA GLY A 473 -20.77 11.39 -21.93
C GLY A 473 -22.27 11.71 -21.92
N LEU A 474 -22.67 12.63 -21.07
CA LEU A 474 -24.04 13.15 -20.93
C LEU A 474 -24.03 14.68 -21.17
N GLY A 475 -24.10 15.08 -22.41
CA GLY A 475 -23.79 16.45 -22.81
C GLY A 475 -22.29 16.74 -22.71
N ASP A 476 -21.94 18.03 -22.60
CA ASP A 476 -20.55 18.49 -22.65
C ASP A 476 -19.82 18.40 -21.30
N ASP A 477 -20.57 18.43 -20.21
CA ASP A 477 -20.01 18.63 -18.86
C ASP A 477 -20.05 17.39 -17.97
N PHE A 478 -20.93 16.43 -18.24
CA PHE A 478 -21.14 15.28 -17.39
C PHE A 478 -20.67 13.98 -18.04
N THR A 479 -20.11 13.10 -17.22
CA THR A 479 -19.76 11.73 -17.63
C THR A 479 -20.27 10.74 -16.60
N LEU A 480 -21.06 9.77 -17.04
CA LEU A 480 -21.44 8.59 -16.27
C LEU A 480 -20.39 7.51 -16.48
N LYS A 481 -19.84 6.99 -15.39
CA LYS A 481 -18.84 5.94 -15.41
C LYS A 481 -19.32 4.74 -14.59
N MET A 482 -19.24 3.56 -15.16
CA MET A 482 -19.66 2.32 -14.51
C MET A 482 -18.60 1.24 -14.71
N GLY A 483 -18.45 0.38 -13.72
CA GLY A 483 -17.52 -0.73 -13.82
C GLY A 483 -17.96 -1.93 -12.99
N ILE A 484 -17.69 -3.11 -13.49
CA ILE A 484 -17.79 -4.36 -12.76
C ILE A 484 -16.59 -5.23 -13.12
N ALA A 485 -15.93 -5.80 -12.10
CA ALA A 485 -14.81 -6.70 -12.32
C ALA A 485 -14.71 -7.75 -11.21
N ARG A 486 -14.19 -8.91 -11.56
CA ARG A 486 -13.77 -9.90 -10.60
C ARG A 486 -12.27 -9.75 -10.34
N ALA A 487 -11.91 -9.49 -9.08
CA ALA A 487 -10.54 -9.43 -8.62
C ALA A 487 -10.14 -10.70 -7.87
N TYR A 488 -8.83 -10.93 -7.74
CA TYR A 488 -8.29 -12.18 -7.28
C TYR A 488 -7.03 -11.94 -6.44
N LYS A 489 -6.86 -12.75 -5.36
CA LYS A 489 -5.65 -12.80 -4.56
C LYS A 489 -5.35 -14.24 -4.17
N ALA A 490 -4.18 -14.74 -4.54
CA ALA A 490 -3.67 -16.02 -4.09
C ALA A 490 -3.24 -15.93 -2.61
N PRO A 491 -3.31 -17.03 -1.85
CA PRO A 491 -2.72 -17.09 -0.52
C PRO A 491 -1.20 -16.91 -0.58
N SER A 492 -0.62 -16.42 0.50
CA SER A 492 0.83 -16.25 0.61
C SER A 492 1.56 -17.58 0.77
N LEU A 493 2.87 -17.58 0.51
CA LEU A 493 3.72 -18.75 0.72
C LEU A 493 3.71 -19.26 2.18
N TYR A 494 3.50 -18.37 3.14
CA TYR A 494 3.35 -18.77 4.56
C TYR A 494 2.01 -19.46 4.83
N GLN A 495 0.92 -18.95 4.24
CA GLN A 495 -0.43 -19.51 4.46
C GLN A 495 -0.58 -20.90 3.85
N THR A 496 0.05 -21.16 2.71
CA THR A 496 -0.04 -22.46 2.01
C THR A 496 0.98 -23.49 2.46
N ASN A 497 2.01 -23.10 3.25
CA ASN A 497 3.06 -24.03 3.63
C ASN A 497 2.72 -24.79 4.92
N PRO A 498 2.41 -26.11 4.87
CA PRO A 498 2.12 -26.89 6.07
C PRO A 498 3.28 -26.95 7.07
N ASN A 499 4.53 -26.68 6.63
CA ASN A 499 5.68 -26.61 7.52
C ASN A 499 5.74 -25.30 8.32
N TYR A 500 4.96 -24.30 7.95
CA TYR A 500 4.85 -23.06 8.69
C TYR A 500 3.90 -23.23 9.88
N ILE A 501 4.47 -23.27 11.08
CA ILE A 501 3.73 -23.49 12.32
C ILE A 501 4.04 -22.37 13.30
N LEU A 502 2.99 -21.77 13.84
CA LEU A 502 3.04 -20.80 14.92
C LEU A 502 2.53 -21.46 16.21
N TYR A 503 3.21 -21.23 17.33
CA TYR A 503 2.78 -21.66 18.65
C TYR A 503 2.34 -20.47 19.50
N SER A 504 1.23 -20.59 20.19
CA SER A 504 0.77 -19.63 21.20
C SER A 504 0.56 -20.33 22.54
N LYS A 505 1.02 -19.69 23.62
CA LYS A 505 0.79 -20.16 25.02
C LYS A 505 -0.63 -19.91 25.52
N GLY A 506 -1.61 -19.69 24.64
CA GLY A 506 -3.01 -19.43 24.96
C GLY A 506 -3.52 -18.06 24.56
N GLN A 507 -2.65 -17.08 24.40
CA GLN A 507 -3.04 -15.71 24.04
C GLN A 507 -3.49 -15.56 22.58
N GLY A 508 -3.09 -16.48 21.69
CA GLY A 508 -3.51 -16.55 20.29
C GLY A 508 -4.66 -17.54 20.04
N CYS A 509 -4.99 -18.35 21.03
CA CYS A 509 -5.91 -19.47 20.86
C CYS A 509 -7.36 -19.01 20.90
N TYR A 510 -8.17 -19.49 19.95
CA TYR A 510 -9.63 -19.31 20.00
C TYR A 510 -10.20 -20.11 21.19
N ALA A 511 -11.18 -19.54 21.87
CA ALA A 511 -11.77 -20.14 23.07
C ALA A 511 -12.69 -21.30 22.70
N THR A 512 -12.17 -22.50 22.55
CA THR A 512 -12.96 -23.71 22.22
C THR A 512 -13.37 -24.53 23.45
N GLY A 513 -13.05 -24.07 24.67
CA GLY A 513 -13.27 -24.84 25.90
C GLY A 513 -12.29 -26.00 26.09
N ALA A 514 -11.36 -26.25 25.19
CA ALA A 514 -10.24 -27.13 25.42
C ALA A 514 -9.31 -26.50 26.45
N GLY A 515 -8.92 -27.28 27.42
CA GLY A 515 -8.27 -26.81 28.63
C GLY A 515 -7.11 -25.84 28.39
N THR A 516 -7.15 -24.80 29.13
CA THR A 516 -6.30 -23.62 29.17
C THR A 516 -4.80 -23.86 29.51
N GLY A 517 -4.27 -25.07 29.36
CA GLY A 517 -3.02 -25.42 30.00
C GLY A 517 -1.75 -25.33 29.13
N ILE A 518 -1.80 -25.65 27.84
CA ILE A 518 -0.59 -25.90 27.04
C ILE A 518 -0.50 -25.06 25.77
N GLY A 519 -1.51 -24.24 25.48
CA GLY A 519 -1.51 -23.39 24.27
C GLY A 519 -2.10 -24.05 23.03
N CYS A 520 -1.81 -23.51 21.87
CA CYS A 520 -2.30 -23.98 20.57
C CYS A 520 -1.29 -23.72 19.44
N TYR A 521 -1.53 -24.39 18.30
CA TYR A 521 -0.77 -24.21 17.07
C TYR A 521 -1.64 -23.65 15.95
N MET A 522 -1.03 -22.89 15.05
CA MET A 522 -1.57 -22.49 13.74
C MET A 522 -0.66 -23.00 12.65
N MET A 523 -1.21 -23.69 11.68
CA MET A 523 -0.46 -24.28 10.57
C MET A 523 -0.81 -23.64 9.23
N GLY A 524 0.13 -23.70 8.28
CA GLY A 524 -0.18 -23.51 6.87
C GLY A 524 -1.16 -24.57 6.35
N ASN A 525 -1.90 -24.21 5.29
CA ASN A 525 -2.91 -25.06 4.66
C ASN A 525 -2.75 -25.00 3.14
N ASP A 526 -2.35 -26.12 2.53
CA ASP A 526 -2.18 -26.23 1.06
C ASP A 526 -3.50 -26.46 0.30
N ASP A 527 -4.62 -26.69 1.00
CA ASP A 527 -5.96 -26.78 0.42
C ASP A 527 -6.69 -25.42 0.32
N LEU A 528 -6.02 -24.31 0.65
CA LEU A 528 -6.61 -22.98 0.55
C LEU A 528 -7.01 -22.63 -0.87
N LYS A 529 -8.18 -21.99 -1.00
CA LYS A 529 -8.64 -21.35 -2.24
C LYS A 529 -8.20 -19.89 -2.30
N ALA A 530 -8.04 -19.37 -3.50
CA ALA A 530 -7.81 -17.95 -3.69
C ALA A 530 -8.99 -17.10 -3.17
N GLU A 531 -8.66 -15.96 -2.60
CA GLU A 531 -9.66 -14.92 -2.30
C GLU A 531 -10.15 -14.30 -3.60
N THR A 532 -11.44 -14.07 -3.73
CA THR A 532 -12.02 -13.38 -4.89
C THR A 532 -12.98 -12.30 -4.45
N SER A 533 -13.08 -11.24 -5.26
CA SER A 533 -13.99 -10.14 -4.99
C SER A 533 -14.67 -9.71 -6.29
N ILE A 534 -15.98 -9.48 -6.25
CA ILE A 534 -16.70 -8.81 -7.33
C ILE A 534 -16.85 -7.36 -6.95
N ASN A 535 -16.14 -6.50 -7.68
CA ASN A 535 -16.08 -5.08 -7.47
C ASN A 535 -17.03 -4.37 -8.45
N LYS A 536 -17.90 -3.52 -7.95
CA LYS A 536 -18.91 -2.78 -8.71
C LYS A 536 -18.79 -1.30 -8.37
N GLU A 537 -18.89 -0.46 -9.38
CA GLU A 537 -18.87 0.99 -9.24
C GLU A 537 -19.86 1.67 -10.19
N ILE A 538 -20.46 2.74 -9.70
CA ILE A 538 -21.20 3.71 -10.52
C ILE A 538 -20.80 5.09 -10.05
N GLY A 539 -20.29 5.91 -10.96
CA GLY A 539 -19.86 7.26 -10.69
C GLY A 539 -20.43 8.27 -11.69
N LEU A 540 -20.72 9.45 -11.21
CA LEU A 540 -21.06 10.62 -12.03
C LEU A 540 -19.98 11.68 -11.81
N GLU A 541 -19.43 12.18 -12.90
CA GLU A 541 -18.41 13.22 -12.91
C GLU A 541 -18.94 14.44 -13.68
N PHE A 542 -18.75 15.62 -13.11
CA PHE A 542 -18.93 16.92 -13.73
C PHE A 542 -17.56 17.57 -13.93
N LYS A 543 -17.31 18.09 -15.12
CA LYS A 543 -16.06 18.79 -15.45
C LYS A 543 -16.35 19.98 -16.37
N ARG A 544 -16.04 21.20 -15.90
CA ARG A 544 -16.18 22.42 -16.67
C ARG A 544 -15.34 23.55 -16.08
N ASP A 545 -14.64 24.30 -16.91
CA ASP A 545 -13.91 25.52 -16.53
C ASP A 545 -13.02 25.37 -15.28
N GLY A 546 -12.29 24.26 -15.18
CA GLY A 546 -11.44 23.93 -14.03
C GLY A 546 -12.17 23.31 -12.83
N TRP A 547 -13.52 23.34 -12.80
CA TRP A 547 -14.31 22.59 -11.84
C TRP A 547 -14.26 21.11 -12.15
N LEU A 548 -14.10 20.32 -11.11
CA LEU A 548 -14.26 18.86 -11.14
C LEU A 548 -15.12 18.47 -9.94
N ALA A 549 -16.22 17.80 -10.16
CA ALA A 549 -17.01 17.21 -9.08
C ALA A 549 -17.34 15.76 -9.45
N GLY A 550 -16.98 14.81 -8.62
CA GLY A 550 -17.25 13.40 -8.83
C GLY A 550 -17.83 12.75 -7.59
N ILE A 551 -18.80 11.87 -7.77
CA ILE A 551 -19.31 10.99 -6.73
C ILE A 551 -19.41 9.58 -7.28
N THR A 552 -18.94 8.61 -6.49
CA THR A 552 -18.91 7.20 -6.86
C THR A 552 -19.49 6.37 -5.72
N TRP A 553 -20.49 5.56 -6.01
CA TRP A 553 -20.87 4.45 -5.17
C TRP A 553 -20.05 3.23 -5.57
N PHE A 554 -19.55 2.49 -4.58
CA PHE A 554 -18.82 1.24 -4.78
C PHE A 554 -19.32 0.14 -3.85
N ARG A 555 -19.21 -1.10 -4.33
CA ARG A 555 -19.46 -2.29 -3.53
C ARG A 555 -18.57 -3.44 -3.97
N ASN A 556 -17.87 -4.05 -3.00
CA ASN A 556 -17.01 -5.20 -3.18
C ASN A 556 -17.58 -6.37 -2.38
N ASP A 557 -17.98 -7.41 -3.09
CA ASP A 557 -18.48 -8.66 -2.49
C ASP A 557 -17.38 -9.71 -2.51
N TYR A 558 -16.86 -10.07 -1.34
CA TYR A 558 -15.79 -11.05 -1.15
C TYR A 558 -16.28 -12.45 -0.99
N ARG A 559 -15.47 -13.40 -1.48
CA ARG A 559 -15.56 -14.83 -1.21
C ARG A 559 -14.19 -15.39 -0.86
N ASN A 560 -14.19 -16.45 -0.04
CA ASN A 560 -12.99 -17.22 0.33
C ASN A 560 -11.89 -16.35 0.97
N LYS A 561 -12.24 -15.33 1.73
CA LYS A 561 -11.25 -14.55 2.49
C LYS A 561 -10.46 -15.49 3.41
N ILE A 562 -9.13 -15.35 3.42
CA ILE A 562 -8.29 -16.21 4.23
C ILE A 562 -8.10 -15.59 5.60
N GLU A 563 -8.48 -16.34 6.63
CA GLU A 563 -8.36 -15.94 8.04
C GLU A 563 -7.81 -17.11 8.87
N ALA A 564 -7.42 -16.81 10.11
CA ALA A 564 -7.07 -17.84 11.08
C ALA A 564 -8.31 -18.68 11.41
N GLY A 565 -8.19 -20.00 11.34
CA GLY A 565 -9.28 -20.91 11.67
C GLY A 565 -9.68 -20.80 13.14
N THR A 566 -10.96 -20.98 13.40
CA THR A 566 -11.57 -20.94 14.74
C THR A 566 -12.01 -22.31 15.24
N VAL A 567 -12.01 -23.29 14.35
CA VAL A 567 -12.30 -24.70 14.66
C VAL A 567 -11.00 -25.49 14.63
N PRO A 568 -10.64 -26.22 15.69
CA PRO A 568 -9.41 -27.01 15.69
C PRO A 568 -9.48 -28.11 14.62
N LEU A 569 -8.43 -28.19 13.81
CA LEU A 569 -8.21 -29.32 12.90
C LEU A 569 -8.08 -30.62 13.71
N GLN A 570 -7.38 -30.57 14.81
CA GLN A 570 -7.18 -31.68 15.74
C GLN A 570 -6.84 -31.20 17.14
N ARG A 571 -6.98 -32.08 18.12
CA ARG A 571 -6.57 -31.88 19.50
C ARG A 571 -5.49 -32.90 19.89
N ILE A 572 -4.42 -32.42 20.46
CA ILE A 572 -3.26 -33.21 20.89
C ILE A 572 -3.05 -33.08 22.40
N ASN A 573 -2.06 -33.76 22.96
CA ASN A 573 -1.74 -33.76 24.39
C ASN A 573 -2.93 -34.10 25.30
N ASN A 574 -3.64 -35.18 25.00
CA ASN A 574 -4.85 -35.60 25.70
C ASN A 574 -5.96 -34.51 25.73
N GLY A 575 -6.14 -33.84 24.59
CA GLY A 575 -7.15 -32.82 24.41
C GLY A 575 -6.82 -31.43 24.99
N LYS A 576 -5.57 -31.20 25.40
CA LYS A 576 -5.14 -29.94 26.05
C LYS A 576 -4.56 -28.91 25.09
N THR A 577 -4.21 -29.31 23.85
CA THR A 577 -3.61 -28.43 22.87
C THR A 577 -4.39 -28.51 21.56
N ASP A 578 -4.94 -27.39 21.12
CA ASP A 578 -5.63 -27.30 19.85
C ASP A 578 -4.63 -27.00 18.71
N VAL A 579 -4.87 -27.58 17.55
CA VAL A 579 -4.15 -27.29 16.32
C VAL A 579 -5.13 -26.70 15.32
N TYR A 580 -4.90 -25.46 14.93
CA TYR A 580 -5.66 -24.72 13.93
C TYR A 580 -4.89 -24.64 12.62
N GLN A 581 -5.58 -24.28 11.55
CA GLN A 581 -4.98 -23.94 10.26
C GLN A 581 -5.63 -22.71 9.65
N TRP A 582 -4.99 -22.13 8.66
CA TRP A 582 -5.61 -21.08 7.85
C TRP A 582 -6.82 -21.63 7.11
N GLU A 583 -7.88 -20.86 7.04
CA GLU A 583 -9.17 -21.25 6.45
C GLU A 583 -9.71 -20.17 5.51
N ASN A 584 -10.52 -20.59 4.54
CA ASN A 584 -11.31 -19.66 3.73
C ASN A 584 -12.67 -19.41 4.42
N VAL A 585 -12.91 -18.15 4.84
CA VAL A 585 -14.21 -17.74 5.32
C VAL A 585 -15.12 -17.34 4.16
N PRO A 586 -16.43 -17.68 4.20
CA PRO A 586 -17.22 -17.72 2.98
C PRO A 586 -17.48 -16.35 2.36
N LYS A 587 -17.89 -15.31 3.13
CA LYS A 587 -18.41 -14.06 2.56
C LYS A 587 -18.15 -12.84 3.42
N ALA A 588 -17.69 -11.77 2.75
CA ALA A 588 -17.58 -10.44 3.32
C ALA A 588 -18.09 -9.38 2.34
N VAL A 589 -18.37 -8.17 2.80
CA VAL A 589 -18.83 -7.05 1.98
C VAL A 589 -18.20 -5.75 2.46
N VAL A 590 -17.79 -4.95 1.49
CA VAL A 590 -17.35 -3.57 1.67
C VAL A 590 -18.15 -2.68 0.72
N GLU A 591 -18.74 -1.61 1.21
CA GLU A 591 -19.61 -0.72 0.43
C GLU A 591 -19.49 0.70 0.96
N GLY A 592 -19.49 1.68 0.06
CA GLY A 592 -19.39 3.08 0.43
C GLY A 592 -19.59 4.04 -0.73
N LEU A 593 -19.35 5.31 -0.39
CA LEU A 593 -19.34 6.44 -1.32
C LEU A 593 -17.98 7.10 -1.28
N GLU A 594 -17.47 7.45 -2.44
CA GLU A 594 -16.27 8.26 -2.63
C GLU A 594 -16.62 9.51 -3.40
N GLY A 595 -15.99 10.63 -3.05
CA GLY A 595 -16.22 11.91 -3.72
C GLY A 595 -14.93 12.69 -3.90
N THR A 596 -14.86 13.43 -5.00
CA THR A 596 -13.80 14.39 -5.28
C THR A 596 -14.44 15.68 -5.75
N LEU A 597 -13.98 16.81 -5.19
CA LEU A 597 -14.42 18.15 -5.59
C LEU A 597 -13.19 19.04 -5.72
N ASN A 598 -12.96 19.56 -6.92
CA ASN A 598 -11.98 20.61 -7.18
C ASN A 598 -12.70 21.89 -7.63
N VAL A 599 -12.44 23.00 -6.93
CA VAL A 599 -13.05 24.29 -7.16
C VAL A 599 -11.96 25.32 -7.42
N PRO A 600 -11.86 25.88 -8.64
CA PRO A 600 -11.04 27.05 -8.90
C PRO A 600 -11.76 28.28 -8.32
N VAL A 601 -11.43 28.59 -7.05
CA VAL A 601 -12.06 29.71 -6.33
C VAL A 601 -11.72 31.05 -6.98
N SER A 602 -10.50 31.16 -7.51
CA SER A 602 -10.01 32.26 -8.33
C SER A 602 -8.84 31.77 -9.19
N ASP A 603 -8.28 32.63 -10.04
CA ASP A 603 -7.09 32.31 -10.84
C ASP A 603 -5.89 31.91 -10.01
N THR A 604 -5.84 32.29 -8.75
CA THR A 604 -4.73 32.01 -7.84
C THR A 604 -5.07 31.09 -6.66
N VAL A 605 -6.35 30.77 -6.47
CA VAL A 605 -6.84 29.96 -5.36
C VAL A 605 -7.58 28.75 -5.85
N ASN A 606 -7.11 27.57 -5.48
CA ASN A 606 -7.75 26.29 -5.77
C ASN A 606 -8.12 25.55 -4.48
N TRP A 607 -9.30 24.94 -4.44
CA TRP A 607 -9.80 24.18 -3.30
C TRP A 607 -10.17 22.77 -3.72
N THR A 608 -9.42 21.79 -3.22
CA THR A 608 -9.59 20.37 -3.53
C THR A 608 -10.08 19.61 -2.30
N ASN A 609 -11.06 18.73 -2.51
CA ASN A 609 -11.64 17.92 -1.46
C ASN A 609 -11.77 16.46 -1.91
N ASN A 610 -11.37 15.55 -1.03
CA ASN A 610 -11.56 14.11 -1.18
C ASN A 610 -12.39 13.60 -0.01
N VAL A 611 -13.44 12.85 -0.29
CA VAL A 611 -14.39 12.35 0.71
C VAL A 611 -14.56 10.85 0.55
N THR A 612 -14.63 10.16 1.67
CA THR A 612 -15.03 8.75 1.73
C THR A 612 -16.07 8.58 2.82
N TYR A 613 -17.14 7.87 2.54
CA TYR A 613 -18.13 7.47 3.51
C TYR A 613 -18.40 5.97 3.40
N MET A 614 -18.13 5.22 4.47
CA MET A 614 -18.31 3.77 4.53
C MET A 614 -19.74 3.45 4.96
N LEU A 615 -20.52 2.81 4.09
CA LEU A 615 -21.85 2.31 4.38
C LEU A 615 -21.79 1.00 5.18
N GLN A 616 -20.90 0.08 4.76
CA GLN A 616 -20.64 -1.15 5.48
C GLN A 616 -19.26 -1.75 5.14
N SER A 617 -18.67 -2.41 6.12
CA SER A 617 -17.47 -3.23 5.97
C SER A 617 -17.55 -4.35 7.00
N LYS A 618 -17.99 -5.55 6.58
CA LYS A 618 -18.30 -6.63 7.52
C LYS A 618 -18.19 -8.04 6.92
N ASN A 619 -17.88 -8.99 7.80
CA ASN A 619 -18.14 -10.40 7.57
C ASN A 619 -19.67 -10.63 7.57
N LYS A 620 -20.20 -11.29 6.54
CA LYS A 620 -21.65 -11.49 6.38
C LYS A 620 -22.23 -12.56 7.31
N GLU A 621 -21.41 -13.44 7.84
CA GLU A 621 -21.87 -14.50 8.74
C GLU A 621 -21.92 -14.03 10.19
N THR A 622 -20.85 -13.38 10.64
CA THR A 622 -20.72 -12.92 12.02
C THR A 622 -21.25 -11.51 12.24
N GLY A 623 -21.40 -10.71 11.17
CA GLY A 623 -21.70 -9.28 11.26
C GLY A 623 -20.53 -8.44 11.81
N GLU A 624 -19.36 -9.05 12.02
CA GLU A 624 -18.18 -8.40 12.58
C GLU A 624 -17.49 -7.51 11.53
N ARG A 625 -16.91 -6.40 11.98
CA ARG A 625 -16.18 -5.48 11.13
C ARG A 625 -14.92 -6.12 10.55
N LEU A 626 -14.61 -5.84 9.29
CA LEU A 626 -13.39 -6.32 8.67
C LEU A 626 -12.17 -5.52 9.12
N SER A 627 -12.31 -4.20 9.22
CA SER A 627 -11.24 -3.28 9.62
C SER A 627 -11.74 -2.22 10.59
N ILE A 628 -10.85 -1.74 11.46
CA ILE A 628 -11.07 -0.56 12.29
C ILE A 628 -10.60 0.66 11.48
N ILE A 629 -11.51 1.25 10.75
CA ILE A 629 -11.31 2.43 9.92
C ILE A 629 -12.35 3.49 10.24
N PRO A 630 -12.10 4.78 9.95
CA PRO A 630 -13.09 5.83 10.11
C PRO A 630 -14.35 5.55 9.28
N GLN A 631 -15.52 5.86 9.82
CA GLN A 631 -16.77 5.76 9.08
C GLN A 631 -16.79 6.73 7.88
N TYR A 632 -16.18 7.88 8.05
CA TYR A 632 -15.96 8.84 6.96
C TYR A 632 -14.60 9.52 7.12
N THR A 633 -14.07 10.00 6.00
CA THR A 633 -12.84 10.80 5.97
C THR A 633 -13.06 11.92 4.96
N LEU A 634 -12.76 13.16 5.37
CA LEU A 634 -12.70 14.34 4.50
C LEU A 634 -11.27 14.86 4.51
N ASN A 635 -10.64 14.91 3.34
CA ASN A 635 -9.37 15.60 3.13
C ASN A 635 -9.63 16.83 2.26
N SER A 636 -9.33 18.01 2.78
CA SER A 636 -9.55 19.30 2.14
C SER A 636 -8.23 20.06 2.04
N THR A 637 -7.90 20.54 0.87
CA THR A 637 -6.67 21.29 0.61
C THR A 637 -7.03 22.59 -0.09
N LEU A 638 -6.66 23.71 0.52
CA LEU A 638 -6.75 25.03 -0.07
C LEU A 638 -5.35 25.49 -0.47
N SER A 639 -5.13 25.69 -1.75
CA SER A 639 -3.86 26.16 -2.31
C SER A 639 -4.01 27.59 -2.83
N TRP A 640 -3.11 28.48 -2.45
CA TRP A 640 -3.09 29.87 -2.86
C TRP A 640 -1.72 30.26 -3.42
N GLN A 641 -1.69 30.59 -4.70
CA GLN A 641 -0.52 31.19 -5.36
C GLN A 641 -0.50 32.69 -5.07
N VAL A 642 0.22 33.09 -4.00
CA VAL A 642 0.27 34.48 -3.51
C VAL A 642 1.04 35.39 -4.48
N ARG A 643 2.12 34.85 -5.02
CA ARG A 643 2.97 35.45 -6.05
C ARG A 643 3.44 34.32 -6.98
N GLN A 644 4.08 34.70 -8.10
CA GLN A 644 4.62 33.70 -9.04
C GLN A 644 5.58 32.70 -8.38
N ASP A 645 6.32 33.18 -7.38
CA ASP A 645 7.37 32.43 -6.66
C ASP A 645 6.96 31.98 -5.25
N VAL A 646 5.73 32.32 -4.77
CA VAL A 646 5.28 31.97 -3.41
C VAL A 646 3.90 31.36 -3.45
N SER A 647 3.76 30.16 -2.91
CA SER A 647 2.50 29.48 -2.68
C SER A 647 2.27 29.17 -1.21
N LEU A 648 1.03 29.28 -0.77
CA LEU A 648 0.57 28.85 0.56
C LEU A 648 -0.40 27.69 0.39
N GLN A 649 -0.39 26.78 1.36
CA GLN A 649 -1.31 25.65 1.38
C GLN A 649 -1.85 25.44 2.79
N SER A 650 -3.15 25.19 2.90
CA SER A 650 -3.80 24.73 4.13
C SER A 650 -4.42 23.37 3.87
N THR A 651 -4.14 22.42 4.74
CA THR A 651 -4.76 21.08 4.71
C THR A 651 -5.66 20.90 5.92
N PHE A 652 -6.80 20.29 5.71
CA PHE A 652 -7.73 19.93 6.75
C PHE A 652 -8.16 18.49 6.53
N THR A 653 -7.92 17.63 7.50
CA THR A 653 -8.39 16.24 7.48
C THR A 653 -9.36 16.02 8.64
N TRP A 654 -10.55 15.50 8.35
CA TRP A 654 -11.55 15.14 9.34
C TRP A 654 -11.82 13.64 9.28
N TYR A 655 -11.47 12.96 10.35
CA TYR A 655 -11.72 11.54 10.54
C TYR A 655 -13.00 11.35 11.35
N GLY A 656 -13.90 10.52 10.82
CA GLY A 656 -15.11 10.09 11.51
C GLY A 656 -14.82 9.12 12.65
N LYS A 657 -15.88 8.72 13.31
CA LYS A 657 -15.84 7.75 14.39
C LYS A 657 -15.22 6.42 13.92
N GLN A 658 -14.34 5.84 14.73
CA GLN A 658 -13.77 4.52 14.53
C GLN A 658 -14.27 3.58 15.60
N GLU A 659 -15.09 2.62 15.21
CA GLU A 659 -15.69 1.65 16.11
C GLU A 659 -14.75 0.46 16.33
N PRO A 660 -14.62 -0.05 17.56
CA PRO A 660 -13.92 -1.29 17.83
C PRO A 660 -14.66 -2.50 17.24
N LYS A 661 -14.02 -3.66 17.23
CA LYS A 661 -14.70 -4.93 16.98
C LYS A 661 -15.60 -5.30 18.17
N LYS A 662 -16.61 -6.10 17.92
CA LYS A 662 -17.53 -6.60 18.97
C LYS A 662 -16.91 -7.71 19.79
N TYR A 663 -16.10 -8.52 19.13
CA TYR A 663 -15.43 -9.68 19.72
C TYR A 663 -13.92 -9.55 19.55
N ASP A 664 -13.18 -10.02 20.54
CA ASP A 664 -11.76 -10.25 20.40
C ASP A 664 -11.52 -11.47 19.48
N TYR A 665 -10.28 -11.78 19.20
CA TYR A 665 -9.97 -12.92 18.33
C TYR A 665 -10.14 -14.27 19.00
N GLN A 666 -10.31 -14.31 20.31
CA GLN A 666 -10.72 -15.52 21.03
C GLN A 666 -12.22 -15.77 20.96
N GLY A 667 -12.98 -14.83 20.38
CA GLY A 667 -14.43 -14.91 20.28
C GLY A 667 -15.17 -14.41 21.51
N ASN A 668 -14.48 -13.75 22.45
CA ASN A 668 -15.11 -13.16 23.63
C ASN A 668 -15.60 -11.74 23.33
N PRO A 669 -16.75 -11.30 23.89
CA PRO A 669 -17.17 -9.92 23.78
C PRO A 669 -16.12 -8.97 24.37
N VAL A 670 -15.82 -7.87 23.65
CA VAL A 670 -14.85 -6.87 24.14
C VAL A 670 -15.42 -6.13 25.35
N THR A 671 -14.53 -5.78 26.29
CA THR A 671 -14.86 -5.08 27.54
C THR A 671 -13.90 -3.93 27.81
N GLY A 672 -14.19 -3.11 28.80
CA GLY A 672 -13.31 -2.04 29.24
C GLY A 672 -12.99 -1.02 28.16
N THR A 673 -11.74 -0.60 28.08
CA THR A 673 -11.25 0.38 27.10
C THR A 673 -11.28 -0.13 25.67
N ASP A 674 -11.20 -1.44 25.44
CA ASP A 674 -11.32 -2.03 24.10
C ASP A 674 -12.72 -1.86 23.49
N LYS A 675 -13.72 -1.56 24.30
CA LYS A 675 -15.08 -1.23 23.87
C LYS A 675 -15.24 0.22 23.41
N GLN A 676 -14.26 1.06 23.70
CA GLN A 676 -14.34 2.49 23.38
C GLN A 676 -14.04 2.73 21.91
N ALA A 677 -14.88 3.56 21.31
CA ALA A 677 -14.65 4.06 19.96
C ALA A 677 -13.76 5.31 19.98
N VAL A 678 -12.93 5.48 18.96
CA VAL A 678 -12.25 6.76 18.73
C VAL A 678 -13.29 7.77 18.25
N SER A 679 -13.45 8.87 19.00
CA SER A 679 -14.34 9.98 18.62
C SER A 679 -13.82 10.69 17.37
N PRO A 680 -14.69 11.31 16.56
CA PRO A 680 -14.26 12.11 15.42
C PRO A 680 -13.24 13.17 15.81
N TYR A 681 -12.23 13.38 14.97
CA TYR A 681 -11.21 14.39 15.19
C TYR A 681 -10.74 14.98 13.87
N SER A 682 -10.14 16.17 13.93
CA SER A 682 -9.59 16.86 12.77
C SER A 682 -8.13 17.23 12.99
N ILE A 683 -7.41 17.29 11.88
CA ILE A 683 -6.01 17.70 11.80
C ILE A 683 -5.88 18.80 10.76
N VAL A 684 -5.23 19.90 11.11
CA VAL A 684 -4.97 21.05 10.24
C VAL A 684 -3.47 21.17 10.03
N GLY A 685 -3.05 21.31 8.77
CA GLY A 685 -1.68 21.64 8.40
C GLY A 685 -1.60 22.96 7.65
N LEU A 686 -0.48 23.66 7.78
CA LEU A 686 -0.16 24.87 7.02
C LEU A 686 1.22 24.73 6.42
N SER A 687 1.40 25.13 5.17
CA SER A 687 2.71 25.19 4.53
C SER A 687 2.85 26.42 3.63
N ALA A 688 4.10 26.82 3.42
CA ALA A 688 4.49 27.82 2.45
C ALA A 688 5.64 27.27 1.61
N THR A 689 5.55 27.44 0.31
CA THR A 689 6.62 27.11 -0.64
C THR A 689 7.08 28.38 -1.31
N TRP A 690 8.39 28.61 -1.31
CA TRP A 690 9.02 29.74 -1.94
C TRP A 690 10.11 29.28 -2.91
N ASP A 691 9.92 29.59 -4.20
CA ASP A 691 10.91 29.39 -5.24
C ASP A 691 11.90 30.56 -5.20
N VAL A 692 12.94 30.45 -4.34
CA VAL A 692 13.94 31.49 -4.07
C VAL A 692 14.67 31.90 -5.34
N THR A 693 14.96 30.91 -6.18
CA THR A 693 15.49 31.07 -7.53
C THR A 693 14.88 30.00 -8.41
N LYS A 694 15.10 30.07 -9.72
CA LYS A 694 14.70 28.98 -10.63
C LYS A 694 15.30 27.61 -10.29
N ASN A 695 16.34 27.56 -9.46
CA ASN A 695 17.07 26.36 -9.09
C ASN A 695 16.92 25.97 -7.61
N VAL A 696 16.33 26.80 -6.77
CA VAL A 696 16.21 26.57 -5.32
C VAL A 696 14.79 26.85 -4.84
N SER A 697 14.17 25.86 -4.25
CA SER A 697 12.84 25.96 -3.62
C SER A 697 12.90 25.57 -2.14
N LEU A 698 12.23 26.35 -1.31
CA LEU A 698 12.08 26.11 0.11
C LEU A 698 10.61 25.85 0.43
N THR A 699 10.33 24.78 1.15
CA THR A 699 8.99 24.50 1.71
C THR A 699 9.11 24.41 3.22
N GLY A 700 8.34 25.19 3.94
CA GLY A 700 8.26 25.13 5.39
C GLY A 700 6.82 25.05 5.85
N GLY A 701 6.57 24.33 6.93
CA GLY A 701 5.20 24.18 7.41
C GLY A 701 5.09 23.62 8.81
N VAL A 702 3.84 23.44 9.20
CA VAL A 702 3.43 22.81 10.44
C VAL A 702 2.33 21.81 10.17
N ASP A 703 2.57 20.57 10.57
CA ASP A 703 1.56 19.53 10.60
C ASP A 703 0.86 19.55 11.96
N ASN A 704 -0.45 19.27 11.95
CA ASN A 704 -1.26 19.22 13.15
C ASN A 704 -1.16 20.50 14.00
N LEU A 705 -1.50 21.63 13.40
CA LEU A 705 -1.41 22.99 13.98
C LEU A 705 -2.04 23.09 15.38
N PHE A 706 -3.15 22.38 15.63
CA PHE A 706 -3.88 22.42 16.90
C PHE A 706 -3.45 21.34 17.89
N ASP A 707 -2.37 20.61 17.59
CA ASP A 707 -1.76 19.61 18.48
C ASP A 707 -2.71 18.51 18.93
N LYS A 708 -3.57 18.02 18.02
CA LYS A 708 -4.45 16.90 18.32
C LYS A 708 -3.65 15.61 18.38
N ARG A 709 -3.47 15.04 19.55
CA ARG A 709 -2.75 13.79 19.76
C ARG A 709 -3.71 12.64 19.97
N LEU A 710 -3.38 11.47 19.42
CA LEU A 710 -4.00 10.20 19.76
C LEU A 710 -2.97 9.32 20.46
N TRP A 711 -3.40 8.77 21.58
CA TRP A 711 -2.63 7.89 22.41
C TRP A 711 -3.03 6.44 22.16
N ARG A 712 -2.07 5.53 22.30
CA ARG A 712 -2.37 4.11 22.31
C ARG A 712 -2.86 3.73 23.71
N GLU A 713 -4.13 3.43 23.82
CA GLU A 713 -4.80 3.08 25.08
C GLU A 713 -5.10 1.58 25.16
N GLY A 714 -5.93 1.10 24.23
CA GLY A 714 -6.26 -0.30 24.07
C GLY A 714 -5.14 -0.99 23.35
N ASN A 715 -4.33 -1.71 24.06
CA ASN A 715 -3.52 -2.62 23.35
C ASN A 715 -4.14 -3.96 23.42
N ALA A 716 -4.73 -4.17 22.46
CA ALA A 716 -4.86 -5.40 21.87
C ALA A 716 -4.50 -6.64 22.69
N GLN A 717 -3.80 -6.66 23.76
CA GLN A 717 -3.31 -7.96 24.12
C GLN A 717 -3.22 -8.37 25.53
N THR A 718 -3.47 -7.64 26.50
CA THR A 718 -3.29 -8.24 27.82
C THR A 718 -3.96 -7.44 28.92
N VAL A 719 -5.24 -7.27 28.79
CA VAL A 719 -6.03 -7.12 30.01
C VAL A 719 -6.46 -8.53 30.40
N ARG A 720 -5.90 -9.05 31.45
CA ARG A 720 -6.47 -10.23 32.08
C ARG A 720 -7.81 -9.80 32.66
N ASP A 721 -8.90 -10.36 32.13
CA ASP A 721 -10.20 -10.20 32.77
C ASP A 721 -10.08 -10.71 34.22
N THR A 722 -10.27 -9.84 35.17
CA THR A 722 -10.17 -10.16 36.60
C THR A 722 -11.24 -11.13 37.06
N GLN A 723 -12.34 -11.27 36.32
CA GLN A 723 -13.42 -12.17 36.64
C GLN A 723 -13.24 -13.59 36.05
N THR A 724 -12.76 -13.65 34.80
CA THR A 724 -12.62 -14.94 34.10
C THR A 724 -11.18 -15.43 34.02
N GLY A 725 -10.20 -14.60 34.35
CA GLY A 725 -8.79 -14.91 34.18
C GLY A 725 -8.30 -15.01 32.74
N ALA A 726 -9.17 -14.73 31.76
CA ALA A 726 -8.86 -14.78 30.35
C ALA A 726 -8.05 -13.55 29.93
N TYR A 727 -7.09 -13.73 28.99
CA TYR A 727 -6.38 -12.63 28.37
C TYR A 727 -7.19 -12.15 27.17
N MET A 728 -7.61 -10.90 27.21
CA MET A 728 -8.32 -10.29 26.09
C MET A 728 -7.35 -9.69 25.10
N ALA A 729 -7.59 -9.96 23.86
CA ALA A 729 -6.74 -9.48 22.79
C ALA A 729 -7.49 -8.60 21.82
N GLY A 730 -6.93 -7.50 21.62
CA GLY A 730 -7.00 -6.56 20.57
C GLY A 730 -8.16 -6.46 19.66
N ALA A 731 -9.22 -5.89 20.19
CA ALA A 731 -10.39 -5.47 19.43
C ALA A 731 -10.63 -3.96 19.54
N GLY A 732 -9.83 -3.27 20.35
CA GLY A 732 -9.95 -1.84 20.62
C GLY A 732 -9.58 -0.97 19.41
N ALA A 733 -10.15 0.22 19.36
CA ALA A 733 -9.88 1.19 18.30
C ALA A 733 -8.63 2.06 18.55
N TYR A 734 -8.18 2.15 19.80
CA TYR A 734 -6.98 2.92 20.18
C TYR A 734 -5.69 2.10 20.05
N THR A 735 -5.31 1.80 18.82
CA THR A 735 -4.23 0.83 18.51
C THR A 735 -2.94 1.48 18.03
N TYR A 736 -2.89 2.78 17.81
CA TYR A 736 -1.71 3.49 17.33
C TYR A 736 -1.67 4.94 17.84
N ASN A 737 -0.48 5.55 17.76
CA ASN A 737 -0.29 6.97 18.04
C ASN A 737 -0.45 7.80 16.76
N GLU A 738 -1.19 8.92 16.83
CA GLU A 738 -1.06 10.01 15.85
C GLU A 738 -0.13 11.08 16.42
N PRO A 739 0.81 11.61 15.62
CA PRO A 739 1.77 12.61 16.08
C PRO A 739 1.08 13.95 16.40
N GLY A 740 1.64 14.66 17.37
CA GLY A 740 1.26 16.03 17.70
C GLY A 740 1.79 17.05 16.70
N ARG A 741 1.74 18.33 17.10
CA ARG A 741 2.27 19.42 16.27
C ARG A 741 3.73 19.21 15.92
N THR A 742 4.00 19.30 14.60
CA THR A 742 5.35 19.06 14.07
C THR A 742 5.69 20.13 13.04
N TRP A 743 6.78 20.85 13.28
CA TRP A 743 7.35 21.81 12.34
C TRP A 743 8.26 21.09 11.35
N TYR A 744 8.26 21.50 10.09
CA TYR A 744 9.15 20.90 9.08
C TYR A 744 9.68 21.93 8.09
N MET A 745 10.78 21.56 7.44
CA MET A 745 11.38 22.30 6.36
C MET A 745 11.97 21.35 5.31
N SER A 746 11.76 21.68 4.05
CA SER A 746 12.33 21.01 2.90
C SER A 746 13.07 22.00 2.02
N ILE A 747 14.27 21.65 1.59
CA ILE A 747 15.11 22.42 0.66
C ILE A 747 15.30 21.55 -0.58
N ASN A 748 14.86 22.04 -1.72
CA ASN A 748 15.01 21.36 -3.00
C ASN A 748 15.88 22.21 -3.92
N THR A 749 16.95 21.61 -4.41
CA THR A 749 17.85 22.26 -5.36
C THR A 749 17.93 21.45 -6.63
N HIS A 750 17.99 22.12 -7.79
CA HIS A 750 18.12 21.45 -9.09
C HIS A 750 18.89 22.35 -10.06
N PHE A 751 19.51 21.74 -11.07
CA PHE A 751 20.23 22.41 -12.14
C PHE A 751 19.97 21.73 -13.48
#